data_32b2a0990ff539d73be199d5f6c5a239
#
_entry.id   32b2a0990ff539d73be199d5f6c5a239
#
_cell.length_a   1.000
_cell.length_b   1.000
_cell.length_c   1.000
_cell.angle_alpha   90.00
_cell.angle_beta   90.00
_cell.angle_gamma   90.00
#
_symmetry.space_group_name_H-M   'P 1'
#
loop_
_entity.id
_entity.type
_entity.pdbx_description
1 polymer ?
#
loop_
_entity_poly.entity_id
_entity_poly.type
_entity_poly.pdbx_seq_one_letter_code
_entity_poly.pdbx_strand_id
1 'polypeptide(L)'
;MLPLPFSRQPAHLTLLALACLSAHSAIADEPVQLDALQVNGVQMSEVKAAREELKRVPGATNVVDMAKVEQGRVAGVADVLAYQPGVYAQSPGNEGVKISVRGSGINRGPGSHASGTHIMLDGLPLTGPGGTPYELLEPLWISRAEVLRGANGFDRGSLALGGAIDYITHTGYTAPKLQLRYEAGSRGYQKRSIASGQVLGDFDYYLALTDSETDGYQDHSSGKGKGIAANFGYRLNENLETRFYLRYRETEHEVPGRLTKAQIEHDPRTAAANNLRIDAYRDQPGSTWLTNKTTWQIDDDSTLVAGLAYHHYPMDIVENSSPNGNTYRVRVDYSDVSGTLNYTRRHTLFGLNSTTTLGFRSTTTLPSSKSKENAALPITVGGTDYPAGTLMRAYEHLGSDTVLHIGNELELTPDLWLTSGLALIHTRREVQVTWPATDDKLDESTWDYAPRIGLRYQLNPDVQLFGNISRSVEPPHAWSMIWSSPLRFPANNQPYASRQRAPISMDNQTATTFEVGGRGESALGLWELTYYYSQVRHELLTVEIEPNVFAESNASPTVHQGIEAGLNSPLWQGGTAGALSLRQVYTFSDFHYRDDDTFGGNRLPGLPRHYYQAELRYDHPRGFYAGLNTQYASKVAVDYANSYYADAYATFGATLGYASPKDDWQAWLDLRNLTDKRYAATVTPGYNDSGADVARSTPGEGFGVYTGVSWSWL
;
A
#
# COMPACT_ATOMS: atom_id res chain seq x y z
N MET A 1 -9.22 -7.45 53.13
CA MET A 1 -7.88 -7.58 52.49
C MET A 1 -8.13 -7.70 51.00
N LEU A 2 -7.97 -6.59 50.32
CA LEU A 2 -8.11 -6.48 48.86
C LEU A 2 -6.70 -6.57 48.25
N PRO A 3 -6.45 -7.32 47.18
CA PRO A 3 -5.21 -7.23 46.42
C PRO A 3 -5.29 -6.13 45.39
N LEU A 4 -4.32 -5.23 45.39
CA LEU A 4 -4.07 -4.21 44.39
C LEU A 4 -3.51 -4.86 43.12
N PRO A 5 -3.87 -4.36 41.90
CA PRO A 5 -3.26 -4.82 40.67
C PRO A 5 -1.91 -4.15 40.45
N PHE A 6 -0.87 -4.94 40.27
CA PHE A 6 0.45 -4.49 39.86
C PHE A 6 0.40 -4.10 38.39
N SER A 7 0.56 -2.81 38.10
CA SER A 7 0.89 -2.31 36.76
C SER A 7 2.33 -2.72 36.43
N ARG A 8 2.53 -3.54 35.42
CA ARG A 8 3.85 -3.82 34.85
C ARG A 8 4.28 -2.62 34.00
N GLN A 9 5.19 -1.81 34.51
CA GLN A 9 5.89 -0.82 33.71
C GLN A 9 6.92 -1.50 32.79
N PRO A 10 7.13 -1.01 31.56
CA PRO A 10 8.13 -1.55 30.63
C PRO A 10 9.53 -1.00 30.97
N ALA A 11 10.24 -1.65 31.89
CA ALA A 11 11.63 -1.31 32.25
C ALA A 11 12.66 -1.64 31.14
N HIS A 12 12.24 -2.25 30.03
CA HIS A 12 13.17 -2.74 28.99
C HIS A 12 13.49 -1.70 27.89
N LEU A 13 12.65 -0.70 27.68
CA LEU A 13 12.91 0.35 26.67
C LEU A 13 14.00 1.35 27.08
N THR A 14 14.18 1.58 28.37
CA THR A 14 15.18 2.51 28.90
C THR A 14 16.62 1.98 28.78
N LEU A 15 16.81 0.66 28.79
CA LEU A 15 18.12 0.03 28.65
C LEU A 15 18.67 0.03 27.23
N LEU A 16 17.82 -0.04 26.20
CA LEU A 16 18.27 0.06 24.81
C LEU A 16 18.70 1.49 24.43
N ALA A 17 18.01 2.50 24.94
CA ALA A 17 18.36 3.90 24.69
C ALA A 17 19.69 4.29 25.38
N LEU A 18 20.00 3.73 26.56
CA LEU A 18 21.29 3.93 27.23
C LEU A 18 22.45 3.17 26.58
N ALA A 19 22.21 2.01 25.98
CA ALA A 19 23.23 1.26 25.26
C ALA A 19 23.73 1.97 23.99
N CYS A 20 22.86 2.75 23.33
CA CYS A 20 23.24 3.57 22.17
C CYS A 20 24.07 4.80 22.54
N LEU A 21 23.96 5.31 23.78
CA LEU A 21 24.68 6.49 24.25
C LEU A 21 26.10 6.18 24.77
N SER A 22 26.40 4.93 25.12
CA SER A 22 27.71 4.52 25.65
C SER A 22 28.74 4.04 24.62
N ALA A 23 28.41 4.00 23.33
CA ALA A 23 29.30 3.57 22.26
C ALA A 23 30.24 4.69 21.71
N HIS A 24 30.43 5.78 22.41
CA HIS A 24 31.12 6.99 21.93
C HIS A 24 32.63 7.06 22.23
N SER A 25 33.33 5.96 22.22
CA SER A 25 34.82 6.03 22.30
C SER A 25 35.50 4.87 21.59
N ALA A 26 35.39 4.85 20.24
CA ALA A 26 36.36 4.17 19.40
C ALA A 26 36.71 5.11 18.26
N ILE A 27 38.00 5.36 18.12
CA ILE A 27 38.65 6.29 17.18
C ILE A 27 38.24 5.90 15.76
N ALA A 28 37.68 6.88 15.03
CA ALA A 28 37.24 6.70 13.65
C ALA A 28 38.45 6.78 12.71
N ASP A 29 38.76 5.69 12.06
CA ASP A 29 39.39 5.74 10.72
C ASP A 29 38.31 6.15 9.70
N GLU A 30 38.70 6.88 8.65
CA GLU A 30 37.78 7.45 7.67
C GLU A 30 36.82 6.37 7.10
N PRO A 31 35.52 6.69 6.96
CA PRO A 31 34.54 5.71 6.47
C PRO A 31 34.81 5.37 5.02
N VAL A 32 35.10 4.11 4.75
CA VAL A 32 35.07 3.55 3.40
C VAL A 32 33.61 3.46 2.97
N GLN A 33 33.17 4.40 2.12
CA GLN A 33 31.85 4.35 1.48
C GLN A 33 31.79 3.16 0.53
N LEU A 34 30.78 2.31 0.71
CA LEU A 34 30.42 1.33 -0.30
C LEU A 34 29.85 2.04 -1.52
N ASP A 35 30.39 1.73 -2.68
CA ASP A 35 29.96 2.28 -3.95
C ASP A 35 28.53 1.86 -4.28
N ALA A 36 27.60 2.80 -4.16
CA ALA A 36 26.44 2.79 -5.04
C ALA A 36 26.99 2.83 -6.47
N LEU A 37 26.59 1.91 -7.33
CA LEU A 37 26.99 1.73 -8.73
C LEU A 37 27.81 2.89 -9.30
N GLN A 38 29.14 2.75 -9.35
CA GLN A 38 30.00 3.75 -9.97
C GLN A 38 29.79 3.76 -11.47
N VAL A 39 29.04 4.73 -11.96
CA VAL A 39 29.08 5.12 -13.36
C VAL A 39 29.87 6.42 -13.43
N ASN A 40 31.05 6.35 -13.98
CA ASN A 40 31.94 7.51 -14.27
C ASN A 40 32.40 8.36 -13.06
N GLY A 41 32.67 7.76 -11.89
CA GLY A 41 33.30 8.46 -10.78
C GLY A 41 32.41 9.49 -10.04
N VAL A 42 31.10 9.56 -10.34
CA VAL A 42 30.12 10.38 -9.64
C VAL A 42 29.20 9.42 -8.86
N GLN A 43 29.20 9.54 -7.53
CA GLN A 43 28.29 8.79 -6.66
C GLN A 43 26.84 9.24 -6.93
N MET A 44 26.00 8.34 -7.44
CA MET A 44 24.58 8.61 -7.64
C MET A 44 23.82 8.41 -6.33
N SER A 45 22.84 9.27 -6.04
CA SER A 45 21.91 9.02 -4.94
C SER A 45 21.12 7.73 -5.19
N GLU A 46 20.75 7.01 -4.12
CA GLU A 46 19.95 5.77 -4.23
C GLU A 46 18.64 5.96 -5.00
N VAL A 47 17.98 7.11 -4.84
CA VAL A 47 16.76 7.45 -5.59
C VAL A 47 17.03 7.57 -7.09
N LYS A 48 18.17 8.16 -7.46
CA LYS A 48 18.58 8.26 -8.88
C LYS A 48 18.92 6.89 -9.44
N ALA A 49 19.68 6.08 -8.70
CA ALA A 49 20.02 4.71 -9.09
C ALA A 49 18.74 3.85 -9.29
N ALA A 50 17.79 3.91 -8.37
CA ALA A 50 16.51 3.22 -8.50
C ALA A 50 15.71 3.69 -9.72
N ARG A 51 15.72 4.99 -10.04
CA ARG A 51 15.08 5.50 -11.27
C ARG A 51 15.72 4.94 -12.53
N GLU A 52 17.05 4.89 -12.60
CA GLU A 52 17.74 4.32 -13.76
C GLU A 52 17.49 2.81 -13.89
N GLU A 53 17.46 2.07 -12.78
CA GLU A 53 17.07 0.66 -12.78
C GLU A 53 15.66 0.45 -13.30
N LEU A 54 14.67 1.19 -12.79
CA LEU A 54 13.29 1.06 -13.21
C LEU A 54 13.02 1.51 -14.65
N LYS A 55 13.89 2.33 -15.25
CA LYS A 55 13.84 2.63 -16.70
C LYS A 55 14.09 1.39 -17.58
N ARG A 56 14.69 0.33 -17.04
CA ARG A 56 14.86 -0.94 -17.76
C ARG A 56 13.56 -1.72 -17.92
N VAL A 57 12.55 -1.43 -17.11
CA VAL A 57 11.22 -2.03 -17.25
C VAL A 57 10.50 -1.41 -18.46
N PRO A 58 10.03 -2.22 -19.45
CA PRO A 58 9.29 -1.71 -20.61
C PRO A 58 7.84 -1.39 -20.26
N GLY A 59 7.62 -0.52 -19.29
CA GLY A 59 6.31 -0.17 -18.77
C GLY A 59 6.34 0.94 -17.74
N ALA A 60 5.18 1.32 -17.23
CA ALA A 60 5.01 2.42 -16.31
C ALA A 60 5.56 2.11 -14.91
N THR A 61 6.56 2.86 -14.50
CA THR A 61 7.23 2.74 -13.19
C THR A 61 7.63 4.11 -12.64
N ASN A 62 7.61 4.28 -11.32
CA ASN A 62 8.03 5.52 -10.66
C ASN A 62 8.81 5.25 -9.38
N VAL A 63 9.62 6.21 -8.98
CA VAL A 63 10.29 6.25 -7.68
C VAL A 63 9.87 7.50 -6.92
N VAL A 64 9.29 7.29 -5.74
CA VAL A 64 8.97 8.33 -4.77
C VAL A 64 10.20 8.65 -3.94
N ASP A 65 10.58 9.90 -3.91
CA ASP A 65 11.66 10.42 -3.09
C ASP A 65 11.10 10.93 -1.75
N MET A 66 11.36 10.21 -0.66
CA MET A 66 10.81 10.55 0.65
C MET A 66 11.36 11.86 1.19
N ALA A 67 12.58 12.26 0.88
CA ALA A 67 13.13 13.55 1.30
C ALA A 67 12.29 14.75 0.81
N LYS A 68 11.59 14.60 -0.32
CA LYS A 68 10.64 15.63 -0.79
C LYS A 68 9.27 15.52 -0.12
N VAL A 69 8.80 14.32 0.16
CA VAL A 69 7.52 14.11 0.88
C VAL A 69 7.63 14.67 2.30
N GLU A 70 8.76 14.49 2.95
CA GLU A 70 9.03 14.94 4.30
C GLU A 70 9.14 16.48 4.47
N GLN A 71 9.11 17.24 3.38
CA GLN A 71 8.99 18.70 3.41
C GLN A 71 7.56 19.20 3.69
N GLY A 72 6.66 18.32 4.08
CA GLY A 72 5.29 18.59 4.51
C GLY A 72 4.83 17.59 5.56
N ARG A 73 3.54 17.56 5.85
CA ARG A 73 2.94 16.55 6.72
C ARG A 73 3.09 15.14 6.13
N VAL A 74 3.54 14.19 6.95
CA VAL A 74 3.65 12.78 6.59
C VAL A 74 2.82 11.94 7.57
N ALA A 75 1.50 11.98 7.41
CA ALA A 75 0.59 11.25 8.30
C ALA A 75 0.54 9.75 7.97
N GLY A 76 0.49 9.40 6.69
CA GLY A 76 0.33 8.00 6.27
C GLY A 76 0.74 7.74 4.82
N VAL A 77 0.49 6.53 4.37
CA VAL A 77 0.87 6.04 3.03
C VAL A 77 0.24 6.85 1.89
N ALA A 78 -0.93 7.46 2.11
CA ALA A 78 -1.55 8.32 1.10
C ALA A 78 -0.68 9.54 0.76
N ASP A 79 0.04 10.10 1.75
CA ASP A 79 0.98 11.22 1.52
C ASP A 79 2.19 10.75 0.69
N VAL A 80 2.67 9.52 0.88
CA VAL A 80 3.76 8.91 0.10
C VAL A 80 3.36 8.73 -1.36
N LEU A 81 2.15 8.26 -1.61
CA LEU A 81 1.65 7.92 -2.94
C LEU A 81 1.00 9.10 -3.67
N ALA A 82 0.96 10.28 -3.06
CA ALA A 82 0.50 11.49 -3.74
C ALA A 82 1.36 11.80 -4.98
N TYR A 83 0.73 12.34 -6.01
CA TYR A 83 1.37 12.68 -7.29
C TYR A 83 2.02 11.50 -8.03
N GLN A 84 1.48 10.29 -7.86
CA GLN A 84 1.87 9.15 -8.67
C GLN A 84 0.81 8.90 -9.75
N PRO A 85 1.18 8.94 -11.06
CA PRO A 85 0.24 8.64 -12.14
C PRO A 85 -0.34 7.23 -11.99
N GLY A 86 -1.64 7.06 -12.28
CA GLY A 86 -2.30 5.75 -12.17
C GLY A 86 -2.57 5.25 -10.77
N VAL A 87 -2.23 6.02 -9.74
CA VAL A 87 -2.46 5.68 -8.33
C VAL A 87 -3.51 6.59 -7.73
N TYR A 88 -4.54 6.00 -7.15
CA TYR A 88 -5.53 6.67 -6.33
C TYR A 88 -5.33 6.24 -4.87
N ALA A 89 -4.81 7.13 -4.05
CA ALA A 89 -4.57 6.88 -2.63
C ALA A 89 -5.26 7.96 -1.80
N GLN A 90 -6.21 7.56 -0.96
CA GLN A 90 -6.97 8.47 -0.10
C GLN A 90 -7.05 7.93 1.32
N SER A 91 -6.85 8.81 2.29
CA SER A 91 -7.04 8.52 3.71
C SER A 91 -8.14 9.41 4.29
N PRO A 92 -9.04 8.87 5.11
CA PRO A 92 -10.04 9.66 5.81
C PRO A 92 -9.48 10.45 7.01
N GLY A 93 -8.17 10.57 7.16
CA GLY A 93 -7.53 11.34 8.23
C GLY A 93 -7.16 10.53 9.49
N ASN A 94 -7.41 9.23 9.50
CA ASN A 94 -6.89 8.28 10.48
C ASN A 94 -5.90 7.30 9.80
N GLU A 95 -5.54 6.21 10.45
CA GLU A 95 -4.61 5.20 9.91
C GLU A 95 -5.15 4.46 8.67
N GLY A 96 -6.46 4.51 8.40
CA GLY A 96 -7.07 3.87 7.24
C GLY A 96 -6.66 4.52 5.92
N VAL A 97 -6.38 3.73 4.91
CA VAL A 97 -6.08 4.18 3.55
C VAL A 97 -6.79 3.34 2.52
N LYS A 98 -7.30 3.98 1.45
CA LYS A 98 -7.74 3.30 0.23
C LYS A 98 -6.69 3.52 -0.84
N ILE A 99 -6.07 2.44 -1.32
CA ILE A 99 -5.13 2.47 -2.43
C ILE A 99 -5.74 1.69 -3.59
N SER A 100 -5.72 2.27 -4.78
CA SER A 100 -6.05 1.59 -6.02
C SER A 100 -5.06 1.99 -7.10
N VAL A 101 -4.49 1.00 -7.76
CA VAL A 101 -3.64 1.17 -8.93
C VAL A 101 -4.36 0.57 -10.13
N ARG A 102 -4.68 1.40 -11.14
CA ARG A 102 -5.42 0.98 -12.34
C ARG A 102 -6.76 0.26 -12.06
N GLY A 103 -7.47 0.68 -11.01
CA GLY A 103 -8.77 0.12 -10.64
C GLY A 103 -8.73 -1.16 -9.80
N SER A 104 -7.55 -1.65 -9.45
CA SER A 104 -7.43 -2.81 -8.56
C SER A 104 -7.95 -2.50 -7.15
N GLY A 105 -8.56 -3.49 -6.50
CA GLY A 105 -9.11 -3.34 -5.15
C GLY A 105 -10.28 -2.33 -5.05
N ILE A 106 -10.99 -2.09 -6.14
CA ILE A 106 -12.01 -1.05 -6.28
C ILE A 106 -13.16 -1.19 -5.28
N ASN A 107 -13.56 -2.43 -4.95
CA ASN A 107 -14.65 -2.75 -4.03
C ASN A 107 -14.25 -2.69 -2.55
N ARG A 108 -12.98 -2.43 -2.22
CA ARG A 108 -12.51 -2.35 -0.85
C ARG A 108 -12.65 -0.93 -0.27
N GLY A 109 -13.06 -0.84 0.98
CA GLY A 109 -13.05 0.39 1.75
C GLY A 109 -11.67 0.75 2.30
N PRO A 110 -11.50 1.97 2.86
CA PRO A 110 -10.30 2.33 3.59
C PRO A 110 -10.03 1.37 4.76
N GLY A 111 -8.76 1.07 5.01
CA GLY A 111 -8.34 0.20 6.13
C GLY A 111 -8.76 -1.27 6.00
N SER A 112 -9.32 -1.68 4.88
CA SER A 112 -9.58 -3.09 4.59
C SER A 112 -8.30 -3.77 4.16
N HIS A 113 -8.20 -5.09 4.42
CA HIS A 113 -7.12 -5.90 3.85
C HIS A 113 -7.10 -5.70 2.34
N ALA A 114 -6.05 -5.08 1.87
CA ALA A 114 -6.02 -4.68 0.50
C ALA A 114 -5.80 -5.88 -0.41
N SER A 115 -6.58 -5.89 -1.43
CA SER A 115 -6.36 -6.65 -2.65
C SER A 115 -5.91 -5.69 -3.75
N GLY A 116 -5.41 -6.21 -4.82
CA GLY A 116 -5.15 -5.47 -6.03
C GLY A 116 -3.76 -4.88 -6.17
N THR A 117 -2.98 -4.81 -5.09
CA THR A 117 -1.60 -4.30 -5.13
C THR A 117 -0.70 -5.18 -4.26
N HIS A 118 0.40 -5.63 -4.83
CA HIS A 118 1.40 -6.41 -4.12
C HIS A 118 2.35 -5.47 -3.38
N ILE A 119 2.29 -5.46 -2.06
CA ILE A 119 3.13 -4.61 -1.22
C ILE A 119 4.36 -5.38 -0.77
N MET A 120 5.50 -4.73 -0.88
CA MET A 120 6.81 -5.25 -0.48
C MET A 120 7.49 -4.28 0.49
N LEU A 121 8.35 -4.82 1.32
CA LEU A 121 9.28 -4.09 2.18
C LEU A 121 10.69 -4.59 1.88
N ASP A 122 11.56 -3.67 1.44
CA ASP A 122 12.98 -3.98 1.16
C ASP A 122 13.20 -5.13 0.17
N GLY A 123 12.29 -5.28 -0.81
CA GLY A 123 12.29 -6.34 -1.80
C GLY A 123 11.68 -7.67 -1.34
N LEU A 124 11.09 -7.72 -0.13
CA LEU A 124 10.47 -8.91 0.44
C LEU A 124 8.94 -8.73 0.54
N PRO A 125 8.13 -9.78 0.30
CA PRO A 125 6.69 -9.65 0.28
C PRO A 125 6.11 -9.34 1.67
N LEU A 126 5.32 -8.28 1.78
CA LEU A 126 4.44 -8.00 2.91
C LEU A 126 3.04 -8.55 2.64
N THR A 127 2.58 -8.51 1.38
CA THR A 127 1.33 -9.12 0.96
C THR A 127 1.44 -10.64 0.98
N GLY A 128 0.53 -11.28 1.67
CA GLY A 128 0.42 -12.75 1.76
C GLY A 128 -0.99 -13.25 1.46
N PRO A 129 -1.26 -14.56 1.60
CA PRO A 129 -2.58 -15.16 1.39
C PRO A 129 -3.70 -14.54 2.24
N GLY A 130 -3.38 -13.94 3.37
CA GLY A 130 -4.29 -13.20 4.26
C GLY A 130 -4.48 -11.73 3.90
N GLY A 131 -3.78 -11.19 2.90
CA GLY A 131 -3.84 -9.78 2.48
C GLY A 131 -2.62 -8.97 2.91
N THR A 132 -2.76 -7.64 2.94
CA THR A 132 -1.68 -6.71 3.26
C THR A 132 -2.00 -5.91 4.50
N PRO A 133 -1.17 -5.96 5.56
CA PRO A 133 -1.29 -5.08 6.71
C PRO A 133 -0.64 -3.72 6.42
N TYR A 134 -1.44 -2.76 5.97
CA TYR A 134 -0.94 -1.40 5.71
C TYR A 134 -0.42 -0.68 6.96
N GLU A 135 -0.85 -1.09 8.12
CA GLU A 135 -0.50 -0.48 9.41
C GLU A 135 1.00 -0.64 9.74
N LEU A 136 1.68 -1.62 9.16
CA LEU A 136 3.15 -1.74 9.25
C LEU A 136 3.92 -0.70 8.42
N LEU A 137 3.22 0.04 7.56
CA LEU A 137 3.84 1.03 6.68
C LEU A 137 3.89 2.40 7.36
N GLU A 138 4.85 2.60 8.27
CA GLU A 138 5.15 3.93 8.79
C GLU A 138 6.04 4.70 7.80
N PRO A 139 5.53 5.79 7.18
CA PRO A 139 6.25 6.50 6.13
C PRO A 139 7.61 7.05 6.53
N LEU A 140 7.79 7.49 7.79
CA LEU A 140 9.05 8.06 8.27
C LEU A 140 10.19 7.02 8.41
N TRP A 141 9.90 5.74 8.21
CA TRP A 141 10.93 4.68 8.18
C TRP A 141 11.46 4.41 6.76
N ILE A 142 10.86 5.04 5.75
CA ILE A 142 11.06 4.74 4.34
C ILE A 142 11.97 5.80 3.71
N SER A 143 13.00 5.38 2.98
CA SER A 143 13.88 6.28 2.21
C SER A 143 13.31 6.59 0.82
N ARG A 144 12.65 5.59 0.21
CA ARG A 144 11.97 5.72 -1.08
C ARG A 144 10.89 4.66 -1.25
N ALA A 145 9.97 4.89 -2.19
CA ALA A 145 9.04 3.85 -2.64
C ALA A 145 9.17 3.66 -4.16
N GLU A 146 9.12 2.42 -4.60
CA GLU A 146 9.17 2.02 -6.01
C GLU A 146 7.80 1.53 -6.43
N VAL A 147 7.18 2.19 -7.41
CA VAL A 147 5.82 1.89 -7.89
C VAL A 147 5.90 1.27 -9.29
N LEU A 148 5.47 0.01 -9.42
CA LEU A 148 5.46 -0.76 -10.66
C LEU A 148 4.01 -1.09 -11.00
N ARG A 149 3.42 -0.38 -11.96
CA ARG A 149 1.98 -0.46 -12.26
C ARG A 149 1.64 -1.65 -13.15
N GLY A 150 0.52 -2.33 -12.87
CA GLY A 150 0.07 -3.50 -13.62
C GLY A 150 1.09 -4.65 -13.60
N ALA A 151 1.23 -5.36 -14.70
CA ALA A 151 2.16 -6.49 -14.81
C ALA A 151 3.66 -6.10 -14.78
N ASN A 152 3.99 -4.81 -14.60
CA ASN A 152 5.39 -4.36 -14.50
C ASN A 152 6.09 -4.81 -13.22
N GLY A 153 5.33 -5.28 -12.22
CA GLY A 153 5.85 -5.97 -11.03
C GLY A 153 6.33 -7.42 -11.26
N PHE A 154 6.45 -7.88 -12.50
CA PHE A 154 6.81 -9.26 -12.86
C PHE A 154 8.07 -9.76 -12.18
N ASP A 155 9.19 -9.01 -12.28
CA ASP A 155 10.48 -9.41 -11.73
C ASP A 155 10.52 -9.35 -10.18
N ARG A 156 9.48 -8.80 -9.57
CA ARG A 156 9.22 -8.83 -8.11
C ARG A 156 8.34 -10.01 -7.70
N GLY A 157 7.92 -10.86 -8.66
CA GLY A 157 6.99 -11.96 -8.41
C GLY A 157 5.60 -11.48 -7.97
N SER A 158 5.13 -10.35 -8.49
CA SER A 158 3.86 -9.75 -8.12
C SER A 158 2.68 -10.68 -8.42
N LEU A 159 1.78 -10.81 -7.45
CA LEU A 159 0.48 -11.48 -7.57
C LEU A 159 -0.64 -10.46 -7.31
N ALA A 160 -0.73 -9.46 -8.16
CA ALA A 160 -1.78 -8.45 -8.09
C ALA A 160 -2.00 -7.82 -9.47
N LEU A 161 -3.25 -7.47 -9.78
CA LEU A 161 -3.59 -6.84 -11.06
C LEU A 161 -3.08 -5.40 -11.14
N GLY A 162 -3.06 -4.67 -10.03
CA GLY A 162 -2.56 -3.29 -9.95
C GLY A 162 -1.04 -3.16 -10.02
N GLY A 163 -0.31 -4.24 -9.74
CA GLY A 163 1.15 -4.25 -9.75
C GLY A 163 1.78 -4.35 -8.37
N ALA A 164 2.97 -3.79 -8.21
CA ALA A 164 3.72 -3.84 -6.96
C ALA A 164 4.13 -2.45 -6.47
N ILE A 165 4.17 -2.28 -5.16
CA ILE A 165 4.82 -1.14 -4.50
C ILE A 165 5.83 -1.69 -3.51
N ASP A 166 7.10 -1.33 -3.68
CA ASP A 166 8.18 -1.71 -2.78
C ASP A 166 8.63 -0.50 -1.96
N TYR A 167 8.46 -0.58 -0.65
CA TYR A 167 8.87 0.45 0.30
C TYR A 167 10.25 0.11 0.85
N ILE A 168 11.24 0.94 0.54
CA ILE A 168 12.62 0.72 0.94
C ILE A 168 12.93 1.51 2.21
N THR A 169 13.34 0.79 3.25
CA THR A 169 13.71 1.35 4.56
C THR A 169 15.02 2.13 4.48
N HIS A 170 15.18 3.15 5.33
CA HIS A 170 16.48 3.76 5.59
C HIS A 170 17.47 2.72 6.11
N THR A 171 18.75 2.91 5.81
CA THR A 171 19.89 2.12 6.30
C THR A 171 20.90 3.04 6.98
N GLY A 172 21.99 2.50 7.51
CA GLY A 172 23.10 3.31 7.99
C GLY A 172 23.74 4.20 6.94
N TYR A 173 23.55 3.88 5.65
CA TYR A 173 24.06 4.66 4.52
C TYR A 173 23.16 5.83 4.11
N THR A 174 21.86 5.79 4.44
CA THR A 174 20.87 6.78 3.99
C THR A 174 20.30 7.63 5.10
N ALA A 175 20.38 7.18 6.35
CA ALA A 175 19.88 7.89 7.50
C ALA A 175 20.98 8.78 8.13
N PRO A 176 20.62 9.92 8.71
CA PRO A 176 21.55 10.73 9.53
C PRO A 176 21.92 9.99 10.83
N LYS A 177 23.06 10.36 11.42
CA LYS A 177 23.50 9.78 12.71
C LYS A 177 22.46 9.92 13.81
N LEU A 178 21.72 11.02 13.79
CA LEU A 178 20.55 11.24 14.63
C LEU A 178 19.58 12.18 13.92
N GLN A 179 18.29 11.82 13.90
CA GLN A 179 17.20 12.68 13.45
C GLN A 179 16.14 12.75 14.55
N LEU A 180 15.68 13.96 14.81
CA LEU A 180 14.52 14.23 15.66
C LEU A 180 13.48 14.95 14.83
N ARG A 181 12.26 14.44 14.80
CA ARG A 181 11.15 15.04 14.06
C ARG A 181 9.92 15.15 14.96
N TYR A 182 9.27 16.30 14.91
CA TYR A 182 8.00 16.58 15.56
C TYR A 182 7.05 17.27 14.60
N GLU A 183 5.83 16.76 14.53
CA GLU A 183 4.73 17.33 13.77
C GLU A 183 3.54 17.57 14.70
N ALA A 184 2.80 18.66 14.45
CA ALA A 184 1.56 18.96 15.16
C ALA A 184 0.57 19.69 14.24
N GLY A 185 -0.69 19.66 14.57
CA GLY A 185 -1.67 20.36 13.74
C GLY A 185 -3.11 20.25 14.23
N SER A 186 -4.00 20.58 13.32
CA SER A 186 -5.44 20.53 13.52
C SER A 186 -5.89 19.16 14.03
N ARG A 187 -6.95 19.13 14.82
CA ARG A 187 -7.60 17.90 15.34
C ARG A 187 -6.68 17.07 16.23
N GLY A 188 -5.93 17.74 17.10
CA GLY A 188 -5.03 17.04 18.02
C GLY A 188 -3.90 16.27 17.37
N TYR A 189 -3.68 16.45 16.04
CA TYR A 189 -2.64 15.71 15.32
C TYR A 189 -1.27 15.99 15.92
N GLN A 190 -0.55 14.94 16.28
CA GLN A 190 0.83 14.96 16.72
C GLN A 190 1.55 13.72 16.17
N LYS A 191 2.79 13.92 15.73
CA LYS A 191 3.67 12.83 15.33
C LYS A 191 5.09 13.11 15.79
N ARG A 192 5.72 12.11 16.41
CA ARG A 192 7.05 12.19 17.00
C ARG A 192 7.89 11.08 16.43
N SER A 193 9.08 11.40 15.99
CA SER A 193 10.03 10.39 15.50
C SER A 193 11.43 10.69 15.98
N ILE A 194 12.14 9.65 16.36
CA ILE A 194 13.58 9.65 16.58
C ILE A 194 14.19 8.54 15.75
N ALA A 195 15.21 8.85 14.97
CA ALA A 195 15.90 7.87 14.14
C ALA A 195 17.41 8.07 14.21
N SER A 196 18.16 6.98 14.04
CA SER A 196 19.62 6.97 14.00
C SER A 196 20.10 5.94 13.00
N GLY A 197 21.04 6.31 12.15
CA GLY A 197 21.72 5.39 11.25
C GLY A 197 23.20 5.71 11.14
N GLN A 198 24.03 4.69 11.08
CA GLN A 198 25.48 4.86 10.96
C GLN A 198 26.15 3.65 10.32
N VAL A 199 27.24 3.91 9.61
CA VAL A 199 28.16 2.91 9.08
C VAL A 199 29.37 2.82 10.01
N LEU A 200 29.70 1.61 10.44
CA LEU A 200 30.78 1.30 11.38
C LEU A 200 31.67 0.18 10.80
N GLY A 201 32.53 0.51 9.85
CA GLY A 201 33.31 -0.46 9.10
C GLY A 201 32.43 -1.35 8.22
N ASP A 202 32.47 -2.66 8.43
CA ASP A 202 31.64 -3.63 7.68
C ASP A 202 30.23 -3.78 8.24
N PHE A 203 29.91 -3.12 9.34
CA PHE A 203 28.61 -3.10 9.96
C PHE A 203 27.91 -1.76 9.74
N ASP A 204 26.62 -1.78 9.49
CA ASP A 204 25.78 -0.60 9.53
C ASP A 204 24.47 -0.89 10.25
N TYR A 205 23.87 0.15 10.79
CA TYR A 205 22.56 0.04 11.43
C TYR A 205 21.65 1.22 11.10
N TYR A 206 20.36 0.96 11.19
CA TYR A 206 19.30 1.95 11.28
C TYR A 206 18.34 1.57 12.39
N LEU A 207 17.94 2.54 13.20
CA LEU A 207 16.95 2.40 14.26
C LEU A 207 16.02 3.60 14.25
N ALA A 208 14.71 3.38 14.30
CA ALA A 208 13.71 4.44 14.39
C ALA A 208 12.60 4.08 15.36
N LEU A 209 12.15 5.07 16.12
CA LEU A 209 10.97 5.03 16.99
C LEU A 209 10.00 6.10 16.51
N THR A 210 8.73 5.75 16.37
CA THR A 210 7.68 6.68 15.95
C THR A 210 6.45 6.50 16.80
N ASP A 211 5.84 7.61 17.16
CA ASP A 211 4.57 7.70 17.88
C ASP A 211 3.70 8.76 17.21
N SER A 212 2.41 8.48 17.03
CA SER A 212 1.45 9.39 16.40
C SER A 212 0.10 9.31 17.07
N GLU A 213 -0.62 10.44 17.10
CA GLU A 213 -1.98 10.53 17.59
C GLU A 213 -2.77 11.60 16.84
N THR A 214 -4.08 11.43 16.75
CA THR A 214 -5.02 12.39 16.17
C THR A 214 -6.41 12.17 16.74
N ASP A 215 -7.19 13.25 16.92
CA ASP A 215 -8.61 13.15 17.26
C ASP A 215 -9.46 12.77 16.02
N GLY A 216 -8.87 12.85 14.82
CA GLY A 216 -9.56 12.60 13.55
C GLY A 216 -10.46 13.75 13.10
N TYR A 217 -11.03 13.61 11.90
CA TYR A 217 -11.90 14.64 11.31
C TYR A 217 -13.38 14.47 11.68
N GLN A 218 -13.88 13.24 11.60
CA GLN A 218 -15.22 12.90 12.01
C GLN A 218 -15.30 12.66 13.53
N ASP A 219 -16.48 12.78 14.09
CA ASP A 219 -16.74 12.24 15.42
C ASP A 219 -16.44 10.73 15.40
N HIS A 220 -15.87 10.19 16.49
CA HIS A 220 -15.51 8.78 16.57
C HIS A 220 -14.52 8.33 15.46
N SER A 221 -13.46 9.13 15.26
CA SER A 221 -12.40 8.83 14.27
C SER A 221 -10.99 9.07 14.81
N SER A 222 -10.82 9.06 16.13
CA SER A 222 -9.51 9.17 16.74
C SER A 222 -8.60 8.00 16.34
N GLY A 223 -7.31 8.26 16.31
CA GLY A 223 -6.31 7.25 15.96
C GLY A 223 -5.00 7.45 16.70
N LYS A 224 -4.34 6.34 17.02
CA LYS A 224 -3.01 6.30 17.62
C LYS A 224 -2.15 5.25 16.96
N GLY A 225 -0.87 5.51 16.86
CA GLY A 225 0.09 4.55 16.32
C GLY A 225 1.45 4.72 16.98
N LYS A 226 2.10 3.63 17.34
CA LYS A 226 3.48 3.65 17.84
C LYS A 226 4.23 2.45 17.29
N GLY A 227 5.53 2.61 17.10
CA GLY A 227 6.31 1.50 16.58
C GLY A 227 7.80 1.74 16.56
N ILE A 228 8.48 0.67 16.19
CA ILE A 228 9.93 0.61 16.01
C ILE A 228 10.26 -0.04 14.67
N ALA A 229 11.23 0.53 13.97
CA ALA A 229 11.92 -0.10 12.86
C ALA A 229 13.41 -0.17 13.15
N ALA A 230 14.03 -1.29 12.82
CA ALA A 230 15.47 -1.45 12.89
C ALA A 230 15.97 -2.30 11.72
N ASN A 231 17.17 -2.02 11.23
CA ASN A 231 17.89 -2.97 10.39
C ASN A 231 19.38 -2.92 10.69
N PHE A 232 20.04 -4.02 10.43
CA PHE A 232 21.45 -4.26 10.71
C PHE A 232 22.06 -4.94 9.50
N GLY A 233 22.94 -4.24 8.79
CA GLY A 233 23.69 -4.73 7.67
C GLY A 233 25.08 -5.20 8.13
N TYR A 234 25.54 -6.31 7.58
CA TYR A 234 26.89 -6.78 7.78
C TYR A 234 27.50 -7.29 6.48
N ARG A 235 28.61 -6.73 6.10
CA ARG A 235 29.38 -7.15 4.95
C ARG A 235 30.37 -8.23 5.40
N LEU A 236 30.09 -9.49 5.01
CA LEU A 236 30.96 -10.62 5.33
C LEU A 236 32.27 -10.59 4.52
N ASN A 237 32.21 -10.07 3.30
CA ASN A 237 33.34 -9.77 2.42
C ASN A 237 32.87 -8.83 1.29
N GLU A 238 33.75 -8.48 0.35
CA GLU A 238 33.45 -7.55 -0.75
C GLU A 238 32.28 -7.98 -1.64
N ASN A 239 31.95 -9.28 -1.66
CA ASN A 239 30.94 -9.87 -2.54
C ASN A 239 29.68 -10.37 -1.79
N LEU A 240 29.69 -10.35 -0.46
CA LEU A 240 28.61 -10.96 0.34
C LEU A 240 28.18 -10.05 1.49
N GLU A 241 26.95 -9.58 1.40
CA GLU A 241 26.28 -8.78 2.44
C GLU A 241 25.02 -9.49 2.93
N THR A 242 24.75 -9.42 4.23
CA THR A 242 23.50 -9.86 4.84
C THR A 242 22.91 -8.74 5.69
N ARG A 243 21.60 -8.62 5.66
CA ARG A 243 20.86 -7.59 6.41
C ARG A 243 19.65 -8.19 7.11
N PHE A 244 19.50 -7.89 8.39
CA PHE A 244 18.35 -8.25 9.20
C PHE A 244 17.48 -7.02 9.40
N TYR A 245 16.15 -7.20 9.31
CA TYR A 245 15.17 -6.15 9.52
C TYR A 245 14.18 -6.58 10.61
N LEU A 246 13.80 -5.62 11.43
CA LEU A 246 12.74 -5.71 12.43
C LEU A 246 11.78 -4.55 12.22
N ARG A 247 10.49 -4.83 12.18
CA ARG A 247 9.43 -3.83 12.37
C ARG A 247 8.42 -4.35 13.36
N TYR A 248 7.99 -3.48 14.24
CA TYR A 248 6.91 -3.71 15.17
C TYR A 248 6.05 -2.46 15.25
N ARG A 249 4.74 -2.61 15.13
CA ARG A 249 3.82 -1.49 15.23
C ARG A 249 2.52 -1.89 15.90
N GLU A 250 2.01 -1.01 16.76
CA GLU A 250 0.67 -1.05 17.32
C GLU A 250 -0.12 0.15 16.80
N THR A 251 -1.37 -0.08 16.40
CA THR A 251 -2.30 0.97 16.03
C THR A 251 -3.66 0.72 16.68
N GLU A 252 -4.31 1.81 17.07
CA GLU A 252 -5.68 1.85 17.57
C GLU A 252 -6.40 2.96 16.82
N HIS A 253 -7.59 2.70 16.30
CA HIS A 253 -8.42 3.77 15.75
C HIS A 253 -9.90 3.46 15.79
N GLU A 254 -10.67 4.50 16.06
CA GLU A 254 -12.13 4.49 15.99
C GLU A 254 -12.59 4.47 14.53
N VAL A 255 -13.74 3.88 14.27
CA VAL A 255 -14.34 3.75 12.95
C VAL A 255 -15.65 4.53 12.88
N PRO A 256 -15.67 5.72 12.28
CA PRO A 256 -16.85 6.59 12.26
C PRO A 256 -17.98 6.06 11.37
N GLY A 257 -17.70 5.11 10.49
CA GLY A 257 -18.63 4.61 9.50
C GLY A 257 -18.75 5.50 8.26
N ARG A 258 -19.68 5.14 7.39
CA ARG A 258 -19.92 5.83 6.12
C ARG A 258 -21.11 6.75 6.23
N LEU A 259 -21.12 7.79 5.41
CA LEU A 259 -22.14 8.81 5.33
C LEU A 259 -22.83 8.80 3.96
N THR A 260 -24.06 9.32 3.93
CA THR A 260 -24.75 9.69 2.69
C THR A 260 -24.14 10.97 2.13
N LYS A 261 -24.39 11.25 0.86
CA LYS A 261 -24.00 12.52 0.24
C LYS A 261 -24.61 13.71 0.98
N ALA A 262 -25.91 13.65 1.31
CA ALA A 262 -26.60 14.69 2.06
C ALA A 262 -26.00 14.94 3.45
N GLN A 263 -25.55 13.90 4.15
CA GLN A 263 -24.86 14.06 5.44
C GLN A 263 -23.51 14.77 5.26
N ILE A 264 -22.72 14.40 4.25
CA ILE A 264 -21.43 15.06 3.94
C ILE A 264 -21.63 16.55 3.61
N GLU A 265 -22.67 16.88 2.84
CA GLU A 265 -22.98 18.27 2.50
C GLU A 265 -23.43 19.08 3.71
N HIS A 266 -24.21 18.48 4.61
CA HIS A 266 -24.75 19.17 5.79
C HIS A 266 -23.73 19.26 6.92
N ASP A 267 -23.17 18.11 7.36
CA ASP A 267 -22.16 18.01 8.41
C ASP A 267 -21.24 16.80 8.19
N PRO A 268 -20.11 16.97 7.51
CA PRO A 268 -19.19 15.88 7.21
C PRO A 268 -18.44 15.34 8.46
N ARG A 269 -18.57 15.99 9.61
CA ARG A 269 -17.96 15.55 10.86
C ARG A 269 -18.77 14.50 11.59
N THR A 270 -20.04 14.36 11.25
CA THR A 270 -20.95 13.38 11.85
C THR A 270 -20.41 11.96 11.66
N ALA A 271 -20.50 11.13 12.70
CA ALA A 271 -20.30 9.69 12.59
C ALA A 271 -21.62 8.97 12.32
N ALA A 272 -21.56 7.78 11.72
CA ALA A 272 -22.72 6.93 11.54
C ALA A 272 -23.28 6.50 12.92
N ALA A 273 -24.57 6.73 13.14
CA ALA A 273 -25.22 6.47 14.44
C ALA A 273 -25.01 5.04 14.94
N ASN A 274 -24.96 4.06 14.03
CA ASN A 274 -24.72 2.68 14.42
C ASN A 274 -23.26 2.45 14.88
N ASN A 275 -22.28 3.09 14.24
CA ASN A 275 -20.88 2.99 14.65
C ASN A 275 -20.64 3.60 16.03
N LEU A 276 -21.29 4.73 16.33
CA LEU A 276 -21.31 5.29 17.69
C LEU A 276 -21.94 4.34 18.71
N ARG A 277 -23.09 3.73 18.38
CA ARG A 277 -23.81 2.81 19.28
C ARG A 277 -22.99 1.59 19.66
N ILE A 278 -22.19 1.07 18.73
CA ILE A 278 -21.38 -0.15 18.93
C ILE A 278 -19.97 0.16 19.40
N ASP A 279 -19.60 1.42 19.53
CA ASP A 279 -18.23 1.85 19.82
C ASP A 279 -17.23 1.19 18.84
N ALA A 280 -17.46 1.44 17.53
CA ALA A 280 -16.76 0.75 16.45
C ALA A 280 -15.30 1.14 16.41
N TYR A 281 -14.41 0.15 16.34
CA TYR A 281 -12.95 0.35 16.30
C TYR A 281 -12.26 -0.72 15.46
N ARG A 282 -11.00 -0.42 15.11
CA ARG A 282 -10.09 -1.37 14.48
C ARG A 282 -8.71 -1.20 15.10
N ASP A 283 -8.30 -2.18 15.88
CA ASP A 283 -7.03 -2.20 16.58
C ASP A 283 -6.11 -3.27 16.00
N GLN A 284 -4.81 -2.96 16.01
CA GLN A 284 -3.74 -3.90 15.70
C GLN A 284 -2.77 -3.94 16.86
N PRO A 285 -2.96 -4.91 17.76
CA PRO A 285 -2.23 -4.98 19.03
C PRO A 285 -0.82 -5.59 18.88
N GLY A 286 -0.05 -5.17 17.88
CA GLY A 286 1.35 -5.56 17.76
C GLY A 286 1.68 -6.36 16.49
N SER A 287 1.55 -5.74 15.31
CA SER A 287 2.05 -6.30 14.06
C SER A 287 3.58 -6.38 14.07
N THR A 288 4.13 -7.52 13.69
CA THR A 288 5.58 -7.79 13.71
C THR A 288 6.05 -8.31 12.38
N TRP A 289 7.17 -7.81 11.88
CA TRP A 289 7.82 -8.25 10.66
C TRP A 289 9.32 -8.40 10.89
N LEU A 290 9.81 -9.64 10.75
CA LEU A 290 11.21 -10.02 10.95
C LEU A 290 11.73 -10.61 9.67
N THR A 291 12.83 -10.09 9.14
CA THR A 291 13.37 -10.58 7.88
C THR A 291 14.88 -10.60 7.85
N ASN A 292 15.39 -11.44 6.95
CA ASN A 292 16.78 -11.44 6.53
C ASN A 292 16.84 -11.34 5.00
N LYS A 293 17.72 -10.51 4.49
CA LYS A 293 18.07 -10.45 3.07
C LYS A 293 19.59 -10.57 2.93
N THR A 294 20.02 -11.50 2.10
CA THR A 294 21.44 -11.73 1.79
C THR A 294 21.66 -11.53 0.30
N THR A 295 22.61 -10.69 -0.05
CA THR A 295 23.04 -10.42 -1.43
C THR A 295 24.43 -10.97 -1.64
N TRP A 296 24.58 -11.80 -2.64
CA TRP A 296 25.85 -12.41 -3.03
C TRP A 296 26.18 -12.09 -4.49
N GLN A 297 27.22 -11.29 -4.69
CA GLN A 297 27.84 -11.09 -5.99
C GLN A 297 28.76 -12.27 -6.25
N ILE A 298 28.27 -13.28 -6.98
CA ILE A 298 29.00 -14.54 -7.22
C ILE A 298 30.24 -14.29 -8.07
N ASP A 299 30.08 -13.52 -9.13
CA ASP A 299 31.11 -13.02 -10.04
C ASP A 299 30.67 -11.67 -10.62
N ASP A 300 31.45 -11.06 -11.51
CA ASP A 300 31.16 -9.75 -12.10
C ASP A 300 29.80 -9.71 -12.85
N ASP A 301 29.32 -10.85 -13.30
CA ASP A 301 28.11 -10.98 -14.12
C ASP A 301 26.93 -11.63 -13.40
N SER A 302 27.13 -12.18 -12.21
CA SER A 302 26.12 -13.00 -11.53
C SER A 302 25.85 -12.53 -10.10
N THR A 303 24.60 -12.23 -9.81
CA THR A 303 24.14 -11.83 -8.46
C THR A 303 23.04 -12.76 -7.99
N LEU A 304 23.11 -13.18 -6.74
CA LEU A 304 22.06 -13.94 -6.05
C LEU A 304 21.56 -13.14 -4.85
N VAL A 305 20.25 -12.95 -4.77
CA VAL A 305 19.56 -12.34 -3.61
C VAL A 305 18.65 -13.36 -3.00
N ALA A 306 18.87 -13.70 -1.73
CA ALA A 306 18.02 -14.60 -0.95
C ALA A 306 17.35 -13.83 0.18
N GLY A 307 16.10 -14.14 0.45
CA GLY A 307 15.34 -13.51 1.52
C GLY A 307 14.46 -14.47 2.28
N LEU A 308 14.33 -14.23 3.58
CA LEU A 308 13.39 -14.90 4.47
C LEU A 308 12.62 -13.84 5.26
N ALA A 309 11.31 -14.02 5.39
CA ALA A 309 10.46 -13.12 6.16
C ALA A 309 9.50 -13.91 7.05
N TYR A 310 9.34 -13.45 8.27
CA TYR A 310 8.25 -13.85 9.16
C TYR A 310 7.41 -12.62 9.45
N HIS A 311 6.10 -12.80 9.33
CA HIS A 311 5.13 -11.75 9.56
C HIS A 311 4.05 -12.25 10.51
N HIS A 312 3.78 -11.50 11.58
CA HIS A 312 2.68 -11.73 12.49
C HIS A 312 1.75 -10.52 12.49
N TYR A 313 0.44 -10.76 12.35
CA TYR A 313 -0.54 -9.73 12.09
C TYR A 313 -1.82 -9.97 12.89
N PRO A 314 -1.90 -9.51 14.14
CA PRO A 314 -3.11 -9.57 14.96
C PRO A 314 -4.05 -8.40 14.66
N MET A 315 -5.36 -8.65 14.69
CA MET A 315 -6.39 -7.59 14.63
C MET A 315 -7.47 -7.84 15.67
N ASP A 316 -8.02 -6.76 16.21
CA ASP A 316 -9.22 -6.73 17.05
C ASP A 316 -10.18 -5.65 16.51
N ILE A 317 -11.32 -6.06 16.00
CA ILE A 317 -12.21 -5.20 15.23
C ILE A 317 -13.63 -5.29 15.77
N VAL A 318 -14.28 -4.15 15.98
CA VAL A 318 -15.73 -4.03 16.14
C VAL A 318 -16.26 -3.13 15.04
N GLU A 319 -16.89 -3.73 14.07
CA GLU A 319 -17.52 -3.02 12.96
C GLU A 319 -18.95 -3.55 12.74
N ASN A 320 -19.80 -2.73 12.11
CA ASN A 320 -21.13 -3.19 11.71
C ASN A 320 -21.01 -4.11 10.50
N SER A 321 -21.10 -5.38 10.72
CA SER A 321 -20.92 -6.41 9.67
C SER A 321 -22.24 -7.06 9.23
N SER A 322 -23.38 -6.70 9.83
CA SER A 322 -24.65 -7.35 9.53
C SER A 322 -25.72 -6.36 9.06
N PRO A 323 -26.43 -6.65 7.94
CA PRO A 323 -27.61 -5.90 7.53
C PRO A 323 -28.73 -5.82 8.60
N ASN A 324 -28.75 -6.79 9.51
CA ASN A 324 -29.74 -6.92 10.56
C ASN A 324 -29.37 -6.20 11.87
N GLY A 325 -28.31 -5.38 11.88
CA GLY A 325 -27.85 -4.65 13.06
C GLY A 325 -27.09 -5.48 14.09
N ASN A 326 -26.85 -6.75 13.85
CA ASN A 326 -26.01 -7.60 14.70
C ASN A 326 -24.55 -7.20 14.57
N THR A 327 -23.88 -7.04 15.69
CA THR A 327 -22.52 -6.54 15.75
C THR A 327 -21.61 -7.60 16.34
N TYR A 328 -20.48 -7.81 15.69
CA TYR A 328 -19.48 -8.79 16.10
C TYR A 328 -18.17 -8.12 16.40
N ARG A 329 -17.49 -8.62 17.44
CA ARG A 329 -16.07 -8.40 17.68
C ARG A 329 -15.29 -9.50 16.98
N VAL A 330 -14.49 -9.11 16.03
CA VAL A 330 -13.68 -10.03 15.22
C VAL A 330 -12.24 -9.94 15.69
N ARG A 331 -11.68 -11.06 16.11
CA ARG A 331 -10.25 -11.20 16.41
C ARG A 331 -9.61 -12.10 15.38
N VAL A 332 -8.61 -11.57 14.75
CA VAL A 332 -7.81 -12.26 13.74
C VAL A 332 -6.39 -12.39 14.27
N ASP A 333 -5.79 -13.54 14.04
CA ASP A 333 -4.40 -13.81 14.40
C ASP A 333 -3.75 -14.55 13.21
N TYR A 334 -2.98 -13.79 12.42
CA TYR A 334 -2.29 -14.30 11.22
C TYR A 334 -0.79 -14.36 11.44
N SER A 335 -0.19 -15.41 10.88
CA SER A 335 1.27 -15.46 10.73
C SER A 335 1.62 -16.08 9.39
N ASP A 336 2.48 -15.40 8.65
CA ASP A 336 3.01 -15.86 7.37
C ASP A 336 4.53 -16.01 7.43
N VAL A 337 5.04 -16.97 6.66
CA VAL A 337 6.48 -17.11 6.37
C VAL A 337 6.67 -17.01 4.87
N SER A 338 7.65 -16.21 4.46
CA SER A 338 8.01 -16.04 3.05
C SER A 338 9.47 -16.38 2.81
N GLY A 339 9.73 -17.02 1.67
CA GLY A 339 11.07 -17.22 1.14
C GLY A 339 11.18 -16.65 -0.26
N THR A 340 12.28 -15.98 -0.57
CA THR A 340 12.59 -15.45 -1.91
C THR A 340 13.98 -15.83 -2.34
N LEU A 341 14.15 -16.06 -3.63
CA LEU A 341 15.44 -16.29 -4.26
C LEU A 341 15.42 -15.67 -5.65
N ASN A 342 16.34 -14.74 -5.92
CA ASN A 342 16.48 -14.10 -7.22
C ASN A 342 17.93 -14.21 -7.69
N TYR A 343 18.13 -14.85 -8.82
CA TYR A 343 19.43 -14.97 -9.49
C TYR A 343 19.40 -14.19 -10.79
N THR A 344 20.31 -13.26 -10.95
CA THR A 344 20.46 -12.45 -12.17
C THR A 344 21.84 -12.71 -12.76
N ARG A 345 21.89 -12.94 -14.09
CA ARG A 345 23.12 -13.14 -14.82
C ARG A 345 23.17 -12.33 -16.11
N ARG A 346 24.24 -11.59 -16.30
CA ARG A 346 24.64 -10.98 -17.58
C ARG A 346 25.41 -12.02 -18.39
N HIS A 347 25.07 -12.17 -19.64
CA HIS A 347 25.70 -13.15 -20.54
C HIS A 347 25.47 -12.77 -22.01
N THR A 348 25.96 -13.56 -22.92
CA THR A 348 25.69 -13.42 -24.36
C THR A 348 24.68 -14.48 -24.79
N LEU A 349 23.62 -14.06 -25.46
CA LEU A 349 22.59 -14.94 -26.05
C LEU A 349 22.46 -14.60 -27.54
N PHE A 350 22.62 -15.59 -28.44
CA PHE A 350 22.63 -15.41 -29.89
C PHE A 350 23.63 -14.35 -30.39
N GLY A 351 24.74 -14.15 -29.66
CA GLY A 351 25.74 -13.14 -29.96
C GLY A 351 25.39 -11.71 -29.51
N LEU A 352 24.30 -11.52 -28.80
CA LEU A 352 23.82 -10.24 -28.27
C LEU A 352 23.96 -10.21 -26.74
N ASN A 353 24.13 -9.01 -26.18
CA ASN A 353 24.14 -8.83 -24.72
C ASN A 353 22.77 -9.19 -24.15
N SER A 354 22.79 -9.92 -23.07
CA SER A 354 21.58 -10.44 -22.46
C SER A 354 21.71 -10.45 -20.93
N THR A 355 20.60 -10.16 -20.26
CA THR A 355 20.47 -10.34 -18.82
C THR A 355 19.30 -11.28 -18.54
N THR A 356 19.57 -12.40 -17.88
CA THR A 356 18.55 -13.37 -17.47
C THR A 356 18.35 -13.32 -15.96
N THR A 357 17.09 -13.26 -15.53
CA THR A 357 16.70 -13.33 -14.11
C THR A 357 15.88 -14.60 -13.89
N LEU A 358 16.25 -15.37 -12.88
CA LEU A 358 15.49 -16.50 -12.35
C LEU A 358 15.02 -16.12 -10.96
N GLY A 359 13.73 -16.20 -10.71
CA GLY A 359 13.17 -15.86 -9.41
C GLY A 359 12.26 -16.94 -8.85
N PHE A 360 12.33 -17.11 -7.56
CA PHE A 360 11.43 -17.94 -6.77
C PHE A 360 10.92 -17.13 -5.60
N ARG A 361 9.62 -17.22 -5.34
CA ARG A 361 8.98 -16.67 -4.15
C ARG A 361 7.91 -17.62 -3.66
N SER A 362 7.86 -17.84 -2.35
CA SER A 362 6.75 -18.57 -1.73
C SER A 362 6.39 -17.89 -0.41
N THR A 363 5.11 -17.63 -0.20
CA THR A 363 4.54 -17.15 1.06
C THR A 363 3.50 -18.15 1.53
N THR A 364 3.61 -18.60 2.78
CA THR A 364 2.71 -19.61 3.35
C THR A 364 2.21 -19.14 4.71
N THR A 365 0.90 -19.20 4.90
CA THR A 365 0.25 -18.95 6.19
C THR A 365 0.50 -20.10 7.16
N LEU A 366 0.91 -19.79 8.39
CA LEU A 366 1.20 -20.77 9.41
C LEU A 366 -0.10 -21.34 10.03
N PRO A 367 -0.10 -22.64 10.46
CA PRO A 367 -1.29 -23.31 11.01
C PRO A 367 -1.84 -22.69 12.31
N SER A 368 -1.15 -21.74 12.94
CA SER A 368 -1.64 -21.00 14.10
C SER A 368 -2.66 -19.91 13.75
N SER A 369 -2.84 -19.62 12.46
CA SER A 369 -3.71 -18.52 12.00
C SER A 369 -5.18 -18.84 12.20
N LYS A 370 -5.84 -18.03 13.05
CA LYS A 370 -7.23 -18.25 13.49
C LYS A 370 -8.01 -16.96 13.52
N SER A 371 -9.33 -17.08 13.32
CA SER A 371 -10.24 -15.97 13.47
C SER A 371 -11.43 -16.37 14.35
N LYS A 372 -11.88 -15.44 15.19
CA LYS A 372 -13.04 -15.60 16.06
C LYS A 372 -13.96 -14.41 15.96
N GLU A 373 -15.25 -14.69 15.88
CA GLU A 373 -16.31 -13.67 15.95
C GLU A 373 -17.12 -13.91 17.22
N ASN A 374 -17.13 -12.92 18.09
CA ASN A 374 -17.95 -12.90 19.29
C ASN A 374 -19.05 -11.84 19.14
N ALA A 375 -20.23 -12.06 19.74
CA ALA A 375 -21.23 -11.01 19.85
C ALA A 375 -20.62 -9.81 20.58
N ALA A 376 -20.55 -8.64 19.95
CA ALA A 376 -20.01 -7.43 20.58
C ALA A 376 -21.02 -6.82 21.57
N LEU A 377 -22.31 -6.91 21.24
CA LEU A 377 -23.47 -6.53 22.05
C LEU A 377 -24.40 -7.74 22.18
N PRO A 378 -25.38 -7.73 23.10
CA PRO A 378 -26.44 -8.73 23.08
C PRO A 378 -27.14 -8.74 21.72
N ILE A 379 -27.28 -9.91 21.12
CA ILE A 379 -27.88 -10.09 19.80
C ILE A 379 -28.94 -11.17 19.83
N THR A 380 -29.99 -11.00 19.01
CA THR A 380 -31.04 -12.01 18.80
C THR A 380 -30.88 -12.58 17.39
N VAL A 381 -30.68 -13.89 17.27
CA VAL A 381 -30.56 -14.55 15.99
C VAL A 381 -31.45 -15.76 15.92
N GLY A 382 -32.38 -15.79 14.96
CA GLY A 382 -33.37 -16.89 14.82
C GLY A 382 -34.29 -17.07 16.01
N GLY A 383 -34.59 -15.98 16.74
CA GLY A 383 -35.42 -16.02 17.93
C GLY A 383 -34.69 -16.47 19.21
N THR A 384 -33.36 -16.66 19.14
CA THR A 384 -32.54 -16.98 20.30
C THR A 384 -31.69 -15.77 20.70
N ASP A 385 -31.67 -15.44 21.98
CA ASP A 385 -30.89 -14.32 22.53
C ASP A 385 -29.49 -14.83 22.95
N TYR A 386 -28.46 -14.10 22.51
CA TYR A 386 -27.07 -14.36 22.84
C TYR A 386 -26.48 -13.14 23.56
N PRO A 387 -25.95 -13.30 24.77
CA PRO A 387 -25.31 -12.19 25.49
C PRO A 387 -24.02 -11.76 24.79
N ALA A 388 -23.59 -10.51 25.07
CA ALA A 388 -22.28 -10.03 24.63
C ALA A 388 -21.16 -10.98 25.05
N GLY A 389 -20.16 -11.15 24.20
CA GLY A 389 -19.04 -12.06 24.43
C GLY A 389 -19.28 -13.51 23.95
N THR A 390 -20.52 -13.90 23.62
CA THR A 390 -20.81 -15.23 23.11
C THR A 390 -20.02 -15.50 21.81
N LEU A 391 -19.30 -16.62 21.75
CA LEU A 391 -18.63 -17.05 20.51
C LEU A 391 -19.69 -17.46 19.47
N MET A 392 -19.74 -16.71 18.39
CA MET A 392 -20.73 -16.89 17.33
C MET A 392 -20.14 -17.66 16.16
N ARG A 393 -18.85 -17.47 15.87
CA ARG A 393 -18.13 -18.19 14.81
C ARG A 393 -16.63 -18.22 15.11
N ALA A 394 -16.00 -19.34 14.75
CA ALA A 394 -14.54 -19.43 14.64
C ALA A 394 -14.19 -20.14 13.34
N TYR A 395 -13.08 -19.77 12.73
CA TYR A 395 -12.59 -20.39 11.52
C TYR A 395 -11.06 -20.29 11.43
N GLU A 396 -10.49 -21.27 10.72
CA GLU A 396 -9.08 -21.29 10.33
C GLU A 396 -9.00 -21.04 8.83
N HIS A 397 -7.97 -20.32 8.42
CA HIS A 397 -7.69 -20.09 7.01
C HIS A 397 -6.19 -20.16 6.80
N LEU A 398 -5.82 -20.99 5.88
CA LEU A 398 -4.46 -21.20 5.44
C LEU A 398 -4.36 -20.87 3.96
N GLY A 399 -3.18 -20.54 3.54
CA GLY A 399 -2.94 -20.30 2.12
C GLY A 399 -1.46 -20.37 1.82
N SER A 400 -1.16 -20.62 0.55
CA SER A 400 0.19 -20.45 0.03
C SER A 400 0.15 -19.88 -1.38
N ASP A 401 1.10 -18.98 -1.65
CA ASP A 401 1.30 -18.34 -2.93
C ASP A 401 2.76 -18.57 -3.35
N THR A 402 2.96 -19.36 -4.39
CA THR A 402 4.29 -19.68 -4.91
C THR A 402 4.41 -19.20 -6.35
N VAL A 403 5.47 -18.46 -6.64
CA VAL A 403 5.81 -17.95 -7.98
C VAL A 403 7.22 -18.39 -8.34
N LEU A 404 7.33 -19.03 -9.49
CA LEU A 404 8.60 -19.31 -10.14
C LEU A 404 8.62 -18.52 -11.45
N HIS A 405 9.60 -17.62 -11.65
CA HIS A 405 9.66 -16.85 -12.87
C HIS A 405 11.03 -16.88 -13.53
N ILE A 406 11.02 -16.77 -14.83
CA ILE A 406 12.20 -16.51 -15.67
C ILE A 406 11.93 -15.26 -16.49
N GLY A 407 12.85 -14.32 -16.45
CA GLY A 407 12.89 -13.12 -17.26
C GLY A 407 14.16 -13.01 -18.07
N ASN A 408 14.09 -12.39 -19.23
CA ASN A 408 15.26 -12.10 -20.05
C ASN A 408 15.12 -10.71 -20.69
N GLU A 409 16.17 -9.93 -20.62
CA GLU A 409 16.34 -8.70 -21.40
C GLU A 409 17.46 -8.94 -22.40
N LEU A 410 17.15 -8.76 -23.69
CA LEU A 410 18.05 -8.95 -24.82
C LEU A 410 18.27 -7.62 -25.53
N GLU A 411 19.51 -7.18 -25.63
CA GLU A 411 19.91 -5.98 -26.37
C GLU A 411 19.97 -6.29 -27.88
N LEU A 412 18.87 -6.00 -28.59
CA LEU A 412 18.79 -6.25 -30.04
C LEU A 412 19.70 -5.30 -30.84
N THR A 413 19.75 -4.05 -30.39
CA THR A 413 20.66 -3.00 -30.85
C THR A 413 21.02 -2.11 -29.66
N PRO A 414 22.04 -1.24 -29.72
CA PRO A 414 22.37 -0.32 -28.63
C PRO A 414 21.19 0.52 -28.08
N ASP A 415 20.16 0.72 -28.91
CA ASP A 415 19.00 1.55 -28.59
C ASP A 415 17.69 0.75 -28.44
N LEU A 416 17.72 -0.57 -28.66
CA LEU A 416 16.50 -1.41 -28.65
C LEU A 416 16.70 -2.67 -27.82
N TRP A 417 15.88 -2.87 -26.83
CA TRP A 417 15.83 -4.04 -25.96
C TRP A 417 14.53 -4.78 -26.05
N LEU A 418 14.62 -6.11 -26.12
CA LEU A 418 13.48 -7.02 -26.01
C LEU A 418 13.47 -7.60 -24.60
N THR A 419 12.39 -7.41 -23.87
CA THR A 419 12.15 -8.08 -22.60
C THR A 419 11.12 -9.19 -22.81
N SER A 420 11.41 -10.38 -22.29
CA SER A 420 10.51 -11.52 -22.32
C SER A 420 10.50 -12.22 -20.96
N GLY A 421 9.42 -12.88 -20.61
CA GLY A 421 9.35 -13.60 -19.35
C GLY A 421 8.14 -14.52 -19.26
N LEU A 422 8.24 -15.47 -18.33
CA LEU A 422 7.18 -16.38 -17.96
C LEU A 422 7.22 -16.63 -16.45
N ALA A 423 6.11 -16.45 -15.77
CA ALA A 423 5.91 -16.89 -14.40
C ALA A 423 4.95 -18.10 -14.36
N LEU A 424 5.29 -19.09 -13.56
CA LEU A 424 4.42 -20.17 -13.13
C LEU A 424 3.99 -19.89 -11.71
N ILE A 425 2.69 -20.01 -11.46
CA ILE A 425 2.06 -19.57 -10.23
C ILE A 425 1.26 -20.74 -9.67
N HIS A 426 1.51 -21.08 -8.42
CA HIS A 426 0.71 -22.05 -7.68
C HIS A 426 0.12 -21.37 -6.45
N THR A 427 -1.19 -21.40 -6.32
CA THR A 427 -1.92 -20.84 -5.18
C THR A 427 -2.73 -21.94 -4.50
N ARG A 428 -2.77 -21.93 -3.17
CA ARG A 428 -3.63 -22.82 -2.38
C ARG A 428 -4.39 -21.98 -1.35
N ARG A 429 -5.65 -22.29 -1.19
CA ARG A 429 -6.53 -21.71 -0.16
C ARG A 429 -7.22 -22.84 0.60
N GLU A 430 -7.07 -22.84 1.90
CA GLU A 430 -7.74 -23.78 2.80
C GLU A 430 -8.48 -22.98 3.85
N VAL A 431 -9.79 -23.19 3.95
CA VAL A 431 -10.67 -22.45 4.83
C VAL A 431 -11.61 -23.43 5.51
N GLN A 432 -11.68 -23.40 6.84
CA GLN A 432 -12.52 -24.29 7.63
C GLN A 432 -13.24 -23.53 8.73
N VAL A 433 -14.55 -23.70 8.83
CA VAL A 433 -15.32 -23.27 10.01
C VAL A 433 -15.09 -24.26 11.13
N THR A 434 -14.52 -23.80 12.25
CA THR A 434 -14.18 -24.63 13.43
C THR A 434 -15.22 -24.48 14.55
N TRP A 435 -16.04 -23.43 14.50
CA TRP A 435 -17.17 -23.23 15.40
C TRP A 435 -18.29 -22.43 14.71
N PRO A 436 -19.57 -22.84 14.79
CA PRO A 436 -20.00 -24.17 15.25
C PRO A 436 -19.30 -25.27 14.46
N ALA A 437 -19.04 -26.41 15.09
CA ALA A 437 -18.36 -27.52 14.43
C ALA A 437 -19.14 -28.00 13.20
N THR A 438 -18.50 -28.00 12.04
CA THR A 438 -19.08 -28.38 10.76
C THR A 438 -18.05 -29.11 9.92
N ASP A 439 -18.54 -29.80 8.91
CA ASP A 439 -17.70 -30.40 7.87
C ASP A 439 -17.41 -29.40 6.73
N ASP A 440 -17.84 -28.13 6.87
CA ASP A 440 -17.63 -27.08 5.86
C ASP A 440 -16.15 -26.69 5.79
N LYS A 441 -15.48 -27.29 4.84
CA LYS A 441 -14.08 -27.04 4.51
C LYS A 441 -13.94 -26.80 3.02
N LEU A 442 -13.17 -25.80 2.68
CA LEU A 442 -12.67 -25.55 1.34
C LEU A 442 -11.15 -25.79 1.34
N ASP A 443 -10.66 -26.59 0.41
CA ASP A 443 -9.22 -26.81 0.20
C ASP A 443 -8.99 -26.90 -1.31
N GLU A 444 -8.54 -25.79 -1.88
CA GLU A 444 -8.39 -25.63 -3.33
C GLU A 444 -6.98 -25.18 -3.68
N SER A 445 -6.47 -25.69 -4.77
CA SER A 445 -5.21 -25.26 -5.36
C SER A 445 -5.34 -25.03 -6.86
N THR A 446 -4.69 -24.00 -7.35
CA THR A 446 -4.75 -23.60 -8.75
C THR A 446 -3.36 -23.33 -9.29
N TRP A 447 -3.12 -23.77 -10.54
CA TRP A 447 -1.94 -23.41 -11.31
C TRP A 447 -2.31 -22.39 -12.38
N ASP A 448 -1.55 -21.31 -12.41
CA ASP A 448 -1.62 -20.25 -13.41
C ASP A 448 -0.27 -19.97 -14.04
N TYR A 449 -0.30 -19.18 -15.11
CA TYR A 449 0.91 -18.70 -15.77
C TYR A 449 0.74 -17.24 -16.19
N ALA A 450 1.83 -16.48 -16.15
CA ALA A 450 1.86 -15.08 -16.52
C ALA A 450 3.02 -14.83 -17.51
N PRO A 451 2.76 -14.89 -18.82
CA PRO A 451 3.73 -14.51 -19.85
C PRO A 451 3.81 -13.00 -19.99
N ARG A 452 4.99 -12.54 -20.42
CA ARG A 452 5.27 -11.14 -20.70
C ARG A 452 6.21 -11.02 -21.90
N ILE A 453 5.93 -10.06 -22.78
CA ILE A 453 6.84 -9.61 -23.81
C ILE A 453 6.75 -8.09 -23.93
N GLY A 454 7.88 -7.41 -24.04
CA GLY A 454 7.93 -5.96 -24.15
C GLY A 454 9.14 -5.49 -24.93
N LEU A 455 9.05 -4.29 -25.46
CA LEU A 455 10.10 -3.59 -26.15
C LEU A 455 10.37 -2.25 -25.49
N ARG A 456 11.62 -1.86 -25.47
CA ARG A 456 12.08 -0.57 -25.00
C ARG A 456 13.02 -0.01 -26.05
N TYR A 457 12.73 1.21 -26.50
CA TYR A 457 13.47 1.90 -27.54
C TYR A 457 13.97 3.25 -27.06
N GLN A 458 15.28 3.47 -27.05
CA GLN A 458 15.89 4.76 -26.77
C GLN A 458 15.89 5.60 -28.02
N LEU A 459 14.91 6.49 -28.17
CA LEU A 459 14.75 7.33 -29.36
C LEU A 459 15.90 8.33 -29.52
N ASN A 460 16.37 8.88 -28.41
CA ASN A 460 17.53 9.74 -28.28
C ASN A 460 17.97 9.71 -26.78
N PRO A 461 19.07 10.37 -26.37
CA PRO A 461 19.56 10.31 -24.98
C PRO A 461 18.52 10.70 -23.93
N ASP A 462 17.56 11.55 -24.29
CA ASP A 462 16.59 12.12 -23.36
C ASP A 462 15.22 11.44 -23.39
N VAL A 463 14.91 10.64 -24.43
CA VAL A 463 13.56 10.09 -24.67
C VAL A 463 13.60 8.59 -24.88
N GLN A 464 12.84 7.88 -24.08
CA GLN A 464 12.63 6.44 -24.17
C GLN A 464 11.16 6.11 -24.44
N LEU A 465 10.90 5.25 -25.41
CA LEU A 465 9.61 4.67 -25.72
C LEU A 465 9.56 3.23 -25.22
N PHE A 466 8.40 2.75 -24.82
CA PHE A 466 8.20 1.37 -24.40
C PHE A 466 6.80 0.85 -24.74
N GLY A 467 6.68 -0.45 -24.80
CA GLY A 467 5.40 -1.13 -24.89
C GLY A 467 5.52 -2.59 -24.49
N ASN A 468 4.44 -3.16 -23.94
CA ASN A 468 4.40 -4.57 -23.58
C ASN A 468 2.99 -5.16 -23.75
N ILE A 469 2.96 -6.47 -23.86
CA ILE A 469 1.79 -7.31 -23.65
C ILE A 469 2.14 -8.28 -22.54
N SER A 470 1.29 -8.36 -21.54
CA SER A 470 1.56 -9.11 -20.32
C SER A 470 0.28 -9.66 -19.70
N ARG A 471 0.41 -10.77 -18.96
CA ARG A 471 -0.65 -11.29 -18.12
C ARG A 471 -0.26 -11.14 -16.66
N SER A 472 -1.22 -10.74 -15.82
CA SER A 472 -1.14 -10.76 -14.36
C SER A 472 -2.19 -11.67 -13.76
N VAL A 473 -1.91 -12.17 -12.57
CA VAL A 473 -2.77 -13.08 -11.81
C VAL A 473 -2.84 -12.58 -10.38
N GLU A 474 -4.04 -12.58 -9.80
CA GLU A 474 -4.25 -12.26 -8.39
C GLU A 474 -5.20 -13.27 -7.76
N PRO A 475 -4.76 -14.00 -6.73
CA PRO A 475 -5.61 -14.96 -6.03
C PRO A 475 -6.55 -14.25 -5.04
N PRO A 476 -7.73 -14.85 -4.74
CA PRO A 476 -8.56 -14.38 -3.65
C PRO A 476 -7.85 -14.55 -2.30
N HIS A 477 -8.17 -13.70 -1.34
CA HIS A 477 -7.70 -13.90 0.03
C HIS A 477 -8.48 -15.01 0.72
N ALA A 478 -7.80 -15.83 1.50
CA ALA A 478 -8.42 -16.97 2.17
C ALA A 478 -9.61 -16.55 3.06
N TRP A 479 -9.50 -15.43 3.77
CA TRP A 479 -10.58 -14.94 4.62
C TRP A 479 -11.77 -14.36 3.82
N SER A 480 -11.57 -13.81 2.61
CA SER A 480 -12.67 -13.35 1.75
C SER A 480 -13.62 -14.50 1.40
N MET A 481 -13.09 -15.70 1.22
CA MET A 481 -13.88 -16.89 0.90
C MET A 481 -14.86 -17.28 2.04
N ILE A 482 -14.57 -16.90 3.29
CA ILE A 482 -15.50 -17.04 4.42
C ILE A 482 -16.42 -15.83 4.57
N TRP A 483 -15.86 -14.61 4.53
CA TRP A 483 -16.64 -13.39 4.69
C TRP A 483 -17.68 -13.20 3.60
N SER A 484 -17.35 -13.60 2.39
CA SER A 484 -18.22 -13.55 1.22
C SER A 484 -19.24 -14.70 1.17
N SER A 485 -19.13 -15.67 2.06
CA SER A 485 -20.08 -16.78 2.09
C SER A 485 -21.46 -16.35 2.53
N PRO A 486 -22.55 -16.78 1.85
CA PRO A 486 -23.90 -16.42 2.23
C PRO A 486 -24.25 -16.93 3.62
N LEU A 487 -24.97 -16.12 4.40
CA LEU A 487 -25.63 -16.58 5.61
C LEU A 487 -26.84 -17.42 5.18
N ARG A 488 -26.73 -18.74 5.25
CA ARG A 488 -27.87 -19.63 5.06
C ARG A 488 -28.73 -19.62 6.32
N PHE A 489 -29.95 -19.09 6.19
CA PHE A 489 -30.96 -19.16 7.24
C PHE A 489 -31.79 -20.41 7.01
N PRO A 490 -31.83 -21.39 7.95
CA PRO A 490 -32.79 -22.46 7.84
C PRO A 490 -34.21 -21.88 7.81
N ALA A 491 -35.07 -22.38 6.91
CA ALA A 491 -36.45 -21.92 6.76
C ALA A 491 -37.33 -22.16 8.02
N ASN A 492 -36.80 -22.81 9.04
CA ASN A 492 -37.52 -23.31 10.21
C ASN A 492 -37.08 -22.72 11.55
N ASN A 493 -36.56 -21.49 11.56
CA ASN A 493 -36.23 -20.77 12.80
C ASN A 493 -35.20 -21.48 13.73
N GLN A 494 -34.28 -22.23 13.18
CA GLN A 494 -33.24 -22.94 13.92
C GLN A 494 -32.31 -21.97 14.68
N PRO A 495 -31.70 -22.36 15.82
CA PRO A 495 -30.70 -21.58 16.54
C PRO A 495 -29.52 -21.14 15.66
N TYR A 496 -28.85 -20.07 16.04
CA TYR A 496 -27.70 -19.49 15.28
C TYR A 496 -26.63 -20.54 14.96
N ALA A 497 -26.40 -21.50 15.83
CA ALA A 497 -25.45 -22.60 15.62
C ALA A 497 -25.69 -23.40 14.33
N SER A 498 -26.90 -23.41 13.79
CA SER A 498 -27.27 -24.04 12.52
C SER A 498 -27.17 -23.10 11.31
N ARG A 499 -26.83 -21.82 11.51
CA ARG A 499 -26.70 -20.79 10.48
C ARG A 499 -25.22 -20.62 10.13
N GLN A 500 -24.69 -21.53 9.36
CA GLN A 500 -23.30 -21.52 8.99
C GLN A 500 -23.09 -20.72 7.71
N ARG A 501 -21.99 -19.99 7.65
CA ARG A 501 -21.43 -19.55 6.39
C ARG A 501 -20.55 -20.68 5.84
N ALA A 502 -20.99 -21.30 4.76
CA ALA A 502 -20.10 -22.17 4.00
C ALA A 502 -19.07 -21.31 3.25
N PRO A 503 -17.82 -21.75 3.17
CA PRO A 503 -16.82 -21.11 2.30
C PRO A 503 -17.27 -21.13 0.84
N ILE A 504 -16.98 -20.05 0.11
CA ILE A 504 -17.25 -19.96 -1.33
C ILE A 504 -15.95 -20.14 -2.09
N SER A 505 -15.94 -21.06 -3.06
CA SER A 505 -14.87 -21.17 -4.05
C SER A 505 -14.81 -19.93 -4.93
N MET A 506 -13.60 -19.46 -5.20
CA MET A 506 -13.33 -18.31 -6.05
C MET A 506 -12.11 -18.57 -6.93
N ASP A 507 -12.27 -18.33 -8.22
CA ASP A 507 -11.15 -18.39 -9.17
C ASP A 507 -10.18 -17.22 -8.97
N ASN A 508 -8.92 -17.44 -9.32
CA ASN A 508 -7.95 -16.35 -9.43
C ASN A 508 -8.41 -15.34 -10.49
N GLN A 509 -8.40 -14.05 -10.15
CA GLN A 509 -8.63 -13.03 -11.16
C GLN A 509 -7.39 -12.85 -12.03
N THR A 510 -7.61 -12.62 -13.32
CA THR A 510 -6.52 -12.50 -14.30
C THR A 510 -6.73 -11.29 -15.21
N ALA A 511 -5.67 -10.61 -15.59
CA ALA A 511 -5.71 -9.54 -16.55
C ALA A 511 -4.70 -9.77 -17.68
N THR A 512 -5.14 -9.57 -18.93
CA THR A 512 -4.26 -9.45 -20.07
C THR A 512 -4.20 -7.98 -20.45
N THR A 513 -3.00 -7.40 -20.35
CA THR A 513 -2.77 -5.96 -20.51
C THR A 513 -1.89 -5.69 -21.72
N PHE A 514 -2.32 -4.78 -22.57
CA PHE A 514 -1.49 -4.06 -23.53
C PHE A 514 -1.14 -2.69 -22.94
N GLU A 515 0.12 -2.33 -23.01
CA GLU A 515 0.63 -1.05 -22.51
C GLU A 515 1.60 -0.44 -23.52
N VAL A 516 1.49 0.87 -23.75
CA VAL A 516 2.42 1.64 -24.56
C VAL A 516 2.63 3.02 -23.92
N GLY A 517 3.84 3.49 -23.95
CA GLY A 517 4.16 4.78 -23.36
C GLY A 517 5.53 5.31 -23.74
N GLY A 518 5.83 6.44 -23.16
CA GLY A 518 7.13 7.08 -23.26
C GLY A 518 7.43 7.88 -22.00
N ARG A 519 8.70 8.10 -21.78
CA ARG A 519 9.23 8.92 -20.68
C ARG A 519 10.50 9.62 -21.12
N GLY A 520 10.77 10.75 -20.54
CA GLY A 520 12.01 11.48 -20.89
C GLY A 520 12.03 12.89 -20.37
N GLU A 521 12.98 13.64 -20.93
CA GLU A 521 13.15 15.06 -20.70
C GLU A 521 12.94 15.83 -22.04
N SER A 522 12.32 16.98 -21.94
CA SER A 522 12.05 17.87 -23.07
C SER A 522 12.17 19.32 -22.61
N ALA A 523 11.98 20.27 -23.54
CA ALA A 523 11.89 21.70 -23.21
C ALA A 523 10.78 22.01 -22.17
N LEU A 524 9.76 21.13 -22.04
CA LEU A 524 8.70 21.27 -21.06
C LEU A 524 9.07 20.69 -19.68
N GLY A 525 10.20 20.00 -19.57
CA GLY A 525 10.67 19.31 -18.37
C GLY A 525 10.61 17.79 -18.45
N LEU A 526 10.70 17.16 -17.29
CA LEU A 526 10.59 15.69 -17.16
C LEU A 526 9.15 15.25 -17.33
N TRP A 527 8.92 14.28 -18.19
CA TRP A 527 7.58 13.80 -18.52
C TRP A 527 7.51 12.29 -18.59
N GLU A 528 6.31 11.76 -18.35
CA GLU A 528 5.89 10.39 -18.64
C GLU A 528 4.46 10.38 -19.16
N LEU A 529 4.17 9.49 -20.10
CA LEU A 529 2.84 9.27 -20.65
C LEU A 529 2.68 7.80 -20.95
N THR A 530 1.61 7.20 -20.43
CA THR A 530 1.30 5.80 -20.66
C THR A 530 -0.18 5.64 -20.99
N TYR A 531 -0.47 4.84 -21.99
CA TYR A 531 -1.79 4.29 -22.24
C TYR A 531 -1.77 2.79 -21.94
N TYR A 532 -2.80 2.28 -21.29
CA TYR A 532 -2.99 0.87 -21.05
C TYR A 532 -4.43 0.44 -21.34
N TYR A 533 -4.57 -0.83 -21.74
CA TYR A 533 -5.82 -1.52 -21.96
C TYR A 533 -5.71 -2.93 -21.40
N SER A 534 -6.56 -3.27 -20.42
CA SER A 534 -6.57 -4.56 -19.73
C SER A 534 -7.93 -5.23 -19.86
N GLN A 535 -7.94 -6.46 -20.29
CA GLN A 535 -9.11 -7.35 -20.21
C GLN A 535 -8.97 -8.18 -18.93
N VAL A 536 -9.90 -7.98 -18.00
CA VAL A 536 -9.92 -8.68 -16.72
C VAL A 536 -10.99 -9.77 -16.75
N ARG A 537 -10.65 -10.92 -16.18
CA ARG A 537 -11.56 -12.07 -16.04
C ARG A 537 -11.56 -12.50 -14.57
N HIS A 538 -12.72 -12.98 -14.12
CA HIS A 538 -12.94 -13.46 -12.76
C HIS A 538 -12.62 -12.36 -11.71
N GLU A 539 -12.84 -11.09 -12.05
CA GLU A 539 -12.57 -9.98 -11.14
C GLU A 539 -13.40 -10.14 -9.87
N LEU A 540 -12.77 -9.95 -8.71
CA LEU A 540 -13.40 -10.09 -7.42
C LEU A 540 -14.14 -8.81 -7.06
N LEU A 541 -15.43 -8.79 -7.36
CA LEU A 541 -16.34 -7.66 -7.12
C LEU A 541 -17.52 -8.11 -6.25
N THR A 542 -18.31 -7.16 -5.76
CA THR A 542 -19.58 -7.46 -5.10
C THR A 542 -20.62 -7.88 -6.14
N VAL A 543 -21.08 -9.11 -6.08
CA VAL A 543 -22.07 -9.69 -6.98
C VAL A 543 -23.27 -10.24 -6.19
N GLU A 544 -24.39 -10.44 -6.86
CA GLU A 544 -25.54 -11.17 -6.31
C GLU A 544 -25.28 -12.67 -6.50
N ILE A 545 -25.03 -13.36 -5.37
CA ILE A 545 -24.70 -14.81 -5.36
C ILE A 545 -25.95 -15.68 -5.19
N GLU A 546 -27.00 -15.15 -4.59
CA GLU A 546 -28.35 -15.73 -4.46
C GLU A 546 -29.34 -14.54 -4.45
N PRO A 547 -30.62 -14.72 -4.75
CA PRO A 547 -31.60 -13.62 -4.76
C PRO A 547 -31.54 -12.76 -3.49
N ASN A 548 -31.20 -11.47 -3.64
CA ASN A 548 -31.01 -10.49 -2.56
C ASN A 548 -29.88 -10.81 -1.57
N VAL A 549 -28.91 -11.66 -1.93
CA VAL A 549 -27.71 -11.94 -1.16
C VAL A 549 -26.49 -11.52 -1.95
N PHE A 550 -25.76 -10.54 -1.43
CA PHE A 550 -24.62 -9.92 -2.08
C PHE A 550 -23.32 -10.28 -1.34
N ALA A 551 -22.30 -10.68 -2.09
CA ALA A 551 -20.99 -11.01 -1.56
C ALA A 551 -19.89 -10.74 -2.59
N GLU A 552 -18.64 -10.73 -2.14
CA GLU A 552 -17.51 -10.75 -3.05
C GLU A 552 -17.42 -12.11 -3.71
N SER A 553 -17.36 -12.12 -5.05
CA SER A 553 -17.16 -13.31 -5.86
C SER A 553 -16.65 -12.91 -7.25
N ASN A 554 -16.41 -13.89 -8.10
CA ASN A 554 -15.97 -13.66 -9.47
C ASN A 554 -17.09 -13.02 -10.31
N ALA A 555 -16.86 -11.82 -10.79
CA ALA A 555 -17.78 -11.06 -11.62
C ALA A 555 -17.65 -11.40 -13.12
N SER A 556 -18.59 -10.91 -13.92
CA SER A 556 -18.50 -10.88 -15.37
C SER A 556 -17.23 -10.18 -15.85
N PRO A 557 -16.71 -10.51 -17.05
CA PRO A 557 -15.49 -9.89 -17.56
C PRO A 557 -15.57 -8.36 -17.61
N THR A 558 -14.49 -7.71 -17.22
CA THR A 558 -14.38 -6.25 -17.20
C THR A 558 -13.25 -5.74 -18.10
N VAL A 559 -13.26 -4.45 -18.36
CA VAL A 559 -12.22 -3.72 -19.08
C VAL A 559 -11.70 -2.61 -18.20
N HIS A 560 -10.39 -2.57 -18.00
CA HIS A 560 -9.70 -1.48 -17.35
C HIS A 560 -8.77 -0.80 -18.35
N GLN A 561 -9.09 0.44 -18.74
CA GLN A 561 -8.24 1.21 -19.63
C GLN A 561 -8.05 2.62 -19.12
N GLY A 562 -6.92 3.23 -19.49
CA GLY A 562 -6.65 4.58 -19.04
C GLY A 562 -5.43 5.22 -19.63
N ILE A 563 -5.27 6.50 -19.29
CA ILE A 563 -4.11 7.32 -19.59
C ILE A 563 -3.51 7.81 -18.28
N GLU A 564 -2.23 7.64 -18.13
CA GLU A 564 -1.43 8.07 -16.99
C GLU A 564 -0.38 9.06 -17.50
N ALA A 565 -0.40 10.29 -16.98
CA ALA A 565 0.53 11.34 -17.40
C ALA A 565 1.14 12.03 -16.19
N GLY A 566 2.44 12.24 -16.23
CA GLY A 566 3.21 13.02 -15.28
C GLY A 566 4.06 14.05 -16.01
N LEU A 567 4.14 15.27 -15.48
CA LEU A 567 4.98 16.33 -16.00
C LEU A 567 5.54 17.17 -14.86
N ASN A 568 6.85 17.37 -14.86
CA ASN A 568 7.55 18.25 -13.92
C ASN A 568 8.32 19.32 -14.71
N SER A 569 7.73 20.52 -14.81
CA SER A 569 8.20 21.62 -15.65
C SER A 569 8.99 22.63 -14.83
N PRO A 570 10.25 22.91 -15.17
CA PRO A 570 10.96 24.08 -14.66
C PRO A 570 10.41 25.35 -15.36
N LEU A 571 9.58 26.14 -14.66
CA LEU A 571 8.97 27.32 -15.24
C LEU A 571 9.91 28.53 -15.25
N TRP A 572 10.79 28.60 -14.26
CA TRP A 572 11.74 29.69 -14.12
C TRP A 572 12.97 29.26 -13.30
N GLN A 573 14.14 29.73 -13.75
CA GLN A 573 15.43 29.49 -13.10
C GLN A 573 16.13 30.84 -12.93
N GLY A 574 16.02 31.44 -11.73
CA GLY A 574 16.52 32.75 -11.41
C GLY A 574 17.90 32.76 -10.72
N GLY A 575 18.62 31.64 -10.70
CA GLY A 575 19.92 31.54 -10.03
C GLY A 575 19.81 31.83 -8.53
N THR A 576 20.43 32.90 -8.06
CA THR A 576 20.36 33.28 -6.65
C THR A 576 18.98 33.74 -6.19
N ALA A 577 18.08 34.04 -7.11
CA ALA A 577 16.69 34.43 -6.81
C ALA A 577 15.75 33.19 -6.71
N GLY A 578 16.26 31.97 -6.92
CA GLY A 578 15.49 30.75 -6.77
C GLY A 578 15.00 30.15 -8.07
N ALA A 579 14.10 29.20 -7.95
CA ALA A 579 13.50 28.46 -9.05
C ALA A 579 11.99 28.27 -8.82
N LEU A 580 11.23 28.28 -9.90
CA LEU A 580 9.80 27.98 -9.92
C LEU A 580 9.57 26.74 -10.78
N SER A 581 8.90 25.74 -10.23
CA SER A 581 8.54 24.51 -10.94
C SER A 581 7.06 24.20 -10.80
N LEU A 582 6.51 23.49 -11.79
CA LEU A 582 5.14 23.01 -11.80
C LEU A 582 5.16 21.50 -12.00
N ARG A 583 4.74 20.74 -10.98
CA ARG A 583 4.49 19.30 -11.05
C ARG A 583 3.02 19.04 -11.30
N GLN A 584 2.72 18.21 -12.29
CA GLN A 584 1.36 17.85 -12.67
C GLN A 584 1.26 16.35 -12.88
N VAL A 585 0.16 15.77 -12.40
CA VAL A 585 -0.17 14.38 -12.61
C VAL A 585 -1.64 14.28 -13.02
N TYR A 586 -1.90 13.57 -14.09
CA TYR A 586 -3.24 13.32 -14.57
C TYR A 586 -3.45 11.82 -14.81
N THR A 587 -4.58 11.32 -14.32
CA THR A 587 -5.03 9.95 -14.53
C THR A 587 -6.43 9.98 -15.11
N PHE A 588 -6.60 9.40 -16.30
CA PHE A 588 -7.89 9.05 -16.88
C PHE A 588 -8.13 7.56 -16.69
N SER A 589 -9.29 7.18 -16.14
CA SER A 589 -9.65 5.80 -15.82
C SER A 589 -11.04 5.49 -16.37
N ASP A 590 -11.12 4.48 -17.24
CA ASP A 590 -12.36 3.99 -17.80
C ASP A 590 -12.47 2.49 -17.54
N PHE A 591 -13.15 2.15 -16.44
CA PHE A 591 -13.33 0.79 -15.96
C PHE A 591 -14.82 0.45 -16.07
N HIS A 592 -15.13 -0.65 -16.75
CA HIS A 592 -16.51 -1.02 -17.02
C HIS A 592 -16.67 -2.53 -17.24
N TYR A 593 -17.87 -3.04 -17.04
CA TYR A 593 -18.23 -4.38 -17.48
C TYR A 593 -18.13 -4.48 -19.00
N ARG A 594 -17.64 -5.61 -19.48
CA ARG A 594 -17.61 -5.85 -20.93
C ARG A 594 -18.98 -6.17 -21.46
N ASP A 595 -19.71 -7.05 -20.77
CA ASP A 595 -21.09 -7.46 -21.06
C ASP A 595 -21.60 -8.23 -19.85
N ASP A 596 -22.31 -7.58 -18.95
CA ASP A 596 -22.86 -8.17 -17.75
C ASP A 596 -24.38 -8.35 -17.91
N ASP A 597 -24.91 -9.50 -17.51
CA ASP A 597 -26.33 -9.81 -17.67
C ASP A 597 -27.26 -8.83 -16.96
N THR A 598 -26.82 -8.23 -15.85
CA THR A 598 -27.59 -7.28 -15.03
C THR A 598 -27.26 -5.82 -15.38
N PHE A 599 -25.97 -5.53 -15.55
CA PHE A 599 -25.46 -4.16 -15.64
C PHE A 599 -24.97 -3.78 -17.04
N GLY A 600 -24.98 -4.72 -18.01
CA GLY A 600 -24.52 -4.47 -19.38
C GLY A 600 -23.08 -3.99 -19.41
N GLY A 601 -22.85 -2.78 -19.96
CA GLY A 601 -21.54 -2.11 -20.03
C GLY A 601 -21.37 -1.02 -18.97
N ASN A 602 -22.03 -1.08 -17.82
CA ASN A 602 -21.92 -0.08 -16.77
C ASN A 602 -20.49 0.08 -16.27
N ARG A 603 -20.17 1.29 -15.83
CA ARG A 603 -18.89 1.61 -15.22
C ARG A 603 -18.77 0.95 -13.84
N LEU A 604 -17.54 0.50 -13.55
CA LEU A 604 -17.22 0.06 -12.19
C LEU A 604 -17.22 1.27 -11.25
N PRO A 605 -17.89 1.18 -10.08
CA PRO A 605 -17.99 2.29 -9.13
C PRO A 605 -16.75 2.45 -8.27
N GLY A 606 -16.71 3.48 -7.43
CA GLY A 606 -15.73 3.64 -6.36
C GLY A 606 -14.49 4.45 -6.71
N LEU A 607 -14.26 4.79 -8.00
CA LEU A 607 -13.12 5.60 -8.44
C LEU A 607 -13.55 6.72 -9.40
N PRO A 608 -12.86 7.88 -9.37
CA PRO A 608 -13.12 8.96 -10.33
C PRO A 608 -12.60 8.60 -11.73
N ARG A 609 -13.31 9.04 -12.76
CA ARG A 609 -12.85 8.90 -14.15
C ARG A 609 -11.67 9.79 -14.48
N HIS A 610 -11.65 10.99 -13.92
CA HIS A 610 -10.59 11.97 -14.07
C HIS A 610 -10.06 12.33 -12.71
N TYR A 611 -8.76 12.15 -12.52
CA TYR A 611 -8.06 12.52 -11.30
C TYR A 611 -6.84 13.35 -11.67
N TYR A 612 -6.72 14.54 -11.08
CA TYR A 612 -5.65 15.48 -11.36
C TYR A 612 -5.07 16.03 -10.07
N GLN A 613 -3.75 16.09 -10.00
CA GLN A 613 -3.01 16.72 -8.93
C GLN A 613 -1.96 17.65 -9.53
N ALA A 614 -1.78 18.83 -8.96
CA ALA A 614 -0.72 19.76 -9.35
C ALA A 614 -0.15 20.49 -8.15
N GLU A 615 1.14 20.83 -8.25
CA GLU A 615 1.86 21.64 -7.29
C GLU A 615 2.72 22.67 -8.04
N LEU A 616 2.48 23.95 -7.80
CA LEU A 616 3.35 25.03 -8.19
C LEU A 616 4.30 25.32 -7.01
N ARG A 617 5.60 25.14 -7.20
CA ARG A 617 6.59 25.22 -6.14
C ARG A 617 7.70 26.21 -6.47
N TYR A 618 7.98 27.06 -5.52
CA TYR A 618 9.14 27.96 -5.49
C TYR A 618 10.17 27.45 -4.49
N ASP A 619 11.41 27.29 -4.92
CA ASP A 619 12.56 26.92 -4.09
C ASP A 619 13.64 28.01 -4.16
N HIS A 620 14.06 28.51 -3.01
CA HIS A 620 15.11 29.52 -2.90
C HIS A 620 16.44 28.87 -2.47
N PRO A 621 17.62 29.26 -3.05
CA PRO A 621 18.92 28.66 -2.71
C PRO A 621 19.33 28.77 -1.23
N ARG A 622 18.73 29.68 -0.47
CA ARG A 622 18.93 29.80 0.97
C ARG A 622 18.07 28.84 1.80
N GLY A 623 17.32 27.96 1.15
CA GLY A 623 16.52 26.92 1.79
C GLY A 623 15.03 27.23 1.98
N PHE A 624 14.56 28.47 1.74
CA PHE A 624 13.13 28.77 1.79
C PHE A 624 12.38 28.15 0.61
N TYR A 625 11.20 27.60 0.85
CA TYR A 625 10.31 27.13 -0.19
C TYR A 625 8.85 27.50 0.09
N ALA A 626 8.08 27.59 -0.98
CA ALA A 626 6.65 27.79 -0.94
C ALA A 626 5.97 26.98 -2.04
N GLY A 627 4.85 26.33 -1.73
CA GLY A 627 4.06 25.53 -2.67
C GLY A 627 2.59 25.92 -2.62
N LEU A 628 1.95 25.89 -3.79
CA LEU A 628 0.49 25.88 -3.92
C LEU A 628 0.10 24.59 -4.62
N ASN A 629 -0.83 23.85 -4.04
CA ASN A 629 -1.25 22.57 -4.59
C ASN A 629 -2.78 22.49 -4.80
N THR A 630 -3.18 21.62 -5.69
CA THR A 630 -4.58 21.30 -5.97
C THR A 630 -4.76 19.84 -6.29
N GLN A 631 -5.92 19.32 -5.90
CA GLN A 631 -6.40 18.00 -6.25
C GLN A 631 -7.82 18.12 -6.81
N TYR A 632 -8.07 17.51 -7.96
CA TYR A 632 -9.39 17.41 -8.55
C TYR A 632 -9.77 15.95 -8.80
N ALA A 633 -10.99 15.58 -8.47
CA ALA A 633 -11.60 14.30 -8.82
C ALA A 633 -12.97 14.53 -9.47
N SER A 634 -13.25 13.84 -10.58
CA SER A 634 -14.57 13.84 -11.18
C SER A 634 -15.57 13.06 -10.34
N LYS A 635 -16.88 13.18 -10.64
CA LYS A 635 -17.92 12.42 -9.97
C LYS A 635 -17.64 10.91 -9.99
N VAL A 636 -18.03 10.22 -8.91
CA VAL A 636 -17.80 8.78 -8.70
C VAL A 636 -19.15 8.07 -8.60
N ALA A 637 -19.34 7.00 -9.40
CA ALA A 637 -20.50 6.12 -9.24
C ALA A 637 -20.41 5.40 -7.90
N VAL A 638 -21.53 5.33 -7.17
CA VAL A 638 -21.56 4.72 -5.83
C VAL A 638 -22.03 3.26 -5.84
N ASP A 639 -22.62 2.80 -6.95
CA ASP A 639 -23.09 1.42 -7.10
C ASP A 639 -22.82 0.90 -8.53
N TYR A 640 -22.87 -0.43 -8.69
CA TYR A 640 -22.66 -1.08 -9.99
C TYR A 640 -23.81 -0.80 -10.97
N ALA A 641 -24.99 -0.44 -10.49
CA ALA A 641 -26.10 0.01 -11.33
C ALA A 641 -25.87 1.41 -11.93
N ASN A 642 -24.86 2.16 -11.45
CA ASN A 642 -24.61 3.57 -11.77
C ASN A 642 -25.84 4.46 -11.47
N SER A 643 -26.62 4.07 -10.48
CA SER A 643 -27.90 4.72 -10.17
C SER A 643 -27.73 6.06 -9.44
N TYR A 644 -26.58 6.26 -8.77
CA TYR A 644 -26.27 7.45 -7.99
C TYR A 644 -24.78 7.79 -8.03
N TYR A 645 -24.42 9.06 -7.73
CA TYR A 645 -23.05 9.55 -7.83
C TYR A 645 -22.67 10.44 -6.64
N ALA A 646 -21.46 10.22 -6.09
CA ALA A 646 -20.76 11.21 -5.31
C ALA A 646 -20.26 12.34 -6.22
N ASP A 647 -20.32 13.59 -5.76
CA ASP A 647 -19.97 14.75 -6.60
C ASP A 647 -18.48 14.88 -6.89
N ALA A 648 -18.20 15.54 -7.99
CA ALA A 648 -16.87 16.02 -8.29
C ALA A 648 -16.41 17.09 -7.28
N TYR A 649 -15.10 17.12 -7.01
CA TYR A 649 -14.54 18.12 -6.10
C TYR A 649 -13.19 18.62 -6.57
N ALA A 650 -12.82 19.80 -6.06
CA ALA A 650 -11.45 20.31 -6.10
C ALA A 650 -11.08 20.81 -4.69
N THR A 651 -9.88 20.52 -4.25
CA THR A 651 -9.28 21.06 -3.04
C THR A 651 -8.02 21.81 -3.37
N PHE A 652 -7.70 22.80 -2.55
CA PHE A 652 -6.49 23.62 -2.68
C PHE A 652 -5.73 23.60 -1.37
N GLY A 653 -4.40 23.60 -1.45
CA GLY A 653 -3.52 23.65 -0.31
C GLY A 653 -2.34 24.56 -0.56
N ALA A 654 -1.61 24.86 0.51
CA ALA A 654 -0.38 25.63 0.45
C ALA A 654 0.64 25.08 1.45
N THR A 655 1.90 25.05 1.05
CA THR A 655 3.01 24.65 1.91
C THR A 655 4.04 25.77 1.94
N LEU A 656 4.52 26.12 3.12
CA LEU A 656 5.61 27.07 3.33
C LEU A 656 6.66 26.38 4.19
N GLY A 657 7.92 26.57 3.89
CA GLY A 657 8.93 25.97 4.75
C GLY A 657 10.33 26.47 4.49
N TYR A 658 11.21 25.91 5.29
CA TYR A 658 12.65 26.10 5.22
C TYR A 658 13.34 24.76 5.38
N ALA A 659 14.19 24.40 4.44
CA ALA A 659 15.12 23.28 4.54
C ALA A 659 16.54 23.84 4.50
N SER A 660 17.31 23.62 5.54
CA SER A 660 18.68 24.15 5.64
C SER A 660 19.53 23.63 4.48
N PRO A 661 20.31 24.47 3.81
CA PRO A 661 21.25 24.02 2.78
C PRO A 661 22.33 23.04 3.28
N LYS A 662 22.45 22.85 4.59
CA LYS A 662 23.33 21.87 5.23
C LYS A 662 22.63 20.57 5.58
N ASP A 663 21.33 20.46 5.28
CA ASP A 663 20.46 19.33 5.62
C ASP A 663 20.38 19.01 7.14
N ASP A 664 20.80 19.97 8.00
CA ASP A 664 20.82 19.79 9.45
C ASP A 664 19.48 20.07 10.11
N TRP A 665 18.58 20.85 9.50
CA TRP A 665 17.23 21.05 9.99
C TRP A 665 16.26 21.54 8.92
N GLN A 666 14.99 21.27 9.13
CA GLN A 666 13.89 21.78 8.32
C GLN A 666 12.68 22.10 9.20
N ALA A 667 11.89 23.07 8.76
CA ALA A 667 10.60 23.38 9.36
C ALA A 667 9.60 23.71 8.26
N TRP A 668 8.33 23.36 8.48
CA TRP A 668 7.29 23.57 7.48
C TRP A 668 5.93 23.89 8.12
N LEU A 669 5.09 24.53 7.32
CA LEU A 669 3.67 24.81 7.56
C LEU A 669 2.90 24.32 6.36
N ASP A 670 1.94 23.42 6.57
CA ASP A 670 1.09 22.81 5.54
C ASP A 670 -0.37 23.18 5.79
N LEU A 671 -0.99 23.84 4.83
CA LEU A 671 -2.37 24.28 4.85
C LEU A 671 -3.16 23.42 3.85
N ARG A 672 -4.08 22.61 4.34
CA ARG A 672 -4.85 21.67 3.52
C ARG A 672 -6.30 22.10 3.40
N ASN A 673 -6.89 21.87 2.23
CA ASN A 673 -8.27 22.23 1.91
C ASN A 673 -8.64 23.66 2.31
N LEU A 674 -7.92 24.64 1.75
CA LEU A 674 -8.03 26.07 2.06
C LEU A 674 -9.45 26.63 1.88
N THR A 675 -10.26 26.02 1.05
CA THR A 675 -11.65 26.43 0.78
C THR A 675 -12.68 25.72 1.65
N ASP A 676 -12.22 24.88 2.58
CA ASP A 676 -13.08 24.01 3.43
C ASP A 676 -14.12 23.26 2.60
N LYS A 677 -13.72 22.74 1.43
CA LYS A 677 -14.61 21.97 0.55
C LYS A 677 -15.07 20.71 1.24
N ARG A 678 -16.37 20.51 1.32
CA ARG A 678 -17.01 19.26 1.76
C ARG A 678 -17.11 18.31 0.58
N TYR A 679 -16.58 17.08 0.71
CA TYR A 679 -16.51 16.13 -0.38
C TYR A 679 -16.38 14.69 0.13
N ALA A 680 -16.73 13.72 -0.71
CA ALA A 680 -16.47 12.31 -0.49
C ALA A 680 -15.04 11.99 -0.95
N ALA A 681 -14.13 11.64 -0.03
CA ALA A 681 -12.78 11.23 -0.35
C ALA A 681 -12.74 9.81 -0.90
N THR A 682 -13.53 8.91 -0.33
CA THR A 682 -13.64 7.52 -0.80
C THR A 682 -15.10 7.09 -0.89
N VAL A 683 -15.35 6.14 -1.79
CA VAL A 683 -16.63 5.47 -1.96
C VAL A 683 -16.41 3.98 -1.80
N THR A 684 -17.27 3.32 -1.03
CA THR A 684 -17.35 1.85 -0.98
C THR A 684 -18.54 1.42 -1.82
N PRO A 685 -18.32 0.70 -2.93
CA PRO A 685 -19.38 0.35 -3.85
C PRO A 685 -20.55 -0.43 -3.24
N GLY A 686 -21.78 -0.07 -3.63
CA GLY A 686 -22.96 -0.88 -3.42
C GLY A 686 -23.34 -1.66 -4.67
N TYR A 687 -24.19 -2.68 -4.54
CA TYR A 687 -24.64 -3.46 -5.70
C TYR A 687 -25.61 -2.64 -6.56
N ASN A 688 -26.76 -2.23 -5.99
CA ASN A 688 -27.74 -1.38 -6.65
C ASN A 688 -28.53 -0.63 -5.57
N ASP A 689 -28.30 0.65 -5.46
CA ASP A 689 -28.98 1.52 -4.48
C ASP A 689 -30.26 2.14 -5.04
N SER A 690 -30.64 1.80 -6.29
CA SER A 690 -31.88 2.24 -6.95
C SER A 690 -32.06 3.77 -6.98
N GLY A 691 -30.98 4.52 -7.10
CA GLY A 691 -30.96 5.99 -7.09
C GLY A 691 -31.10 6.63 -5.71
N ALA A 692 -31.13 5.84 -4.64
CA ALA A 692 -31.19 6.36 -3.28
C ALA A 692 -29.80 6.84 -2.79
N ASP A 693 -29.82 7.89 -1.96
CA ASP A 693 -28.62 8.36 -1.26
C ASP A 693 -28.34 7.46 -0.05
N VAL A 694 -27.61 6.39 -0.29
CA VAL A 694 -27.20 5.42 0.74
C VAL A 694 -25.82 5.81 1.30
N ALA A 695 -25.56 5.49 2.56
CA ALA A 695 -24.29 5.75 3.25
C ALA A 695 -23.16 4.88 2.67
N ARG A 696 -22.49 5.38 1.64
CA ARG A 696 -21.39 4.71 0.90
C ARG A 696 -20.07 5.43 0.99
N SER A 697 -20.07 6.69 1.43
CA SER A 697 -18.93 7.58 1.30
C SER A 697 -18.25 7.87 2.63
N THR A 698 -16.94 8.01 2.61
CA THR A 698 -16.16 8.58 3.70
C THR A 698 -15.80 10.02 3.33
N PRO A 699 -16.09 11.02 4.18
CA PRO A 699 -15.77 12.41 3.89
C PRO A 699 -14.25 12.64 3.87
N GLY A 700 -13.82 13.58 3.05
CA GLY A 700 -12.45 14.11 3.12
C GLY A 700 -12.31 15.13 4.23
N GLU A 701 -11.08 15.34 4.69
CA GLU A 701 -10.78 16.33 5.72
C GLU A 701 -11.16 17.75 5.25
N GLY A 702 -11.82 18.52 6.13
CA GLY A 702 -12.00 19.95 5.96
C GLY A 702 -10.71 20.76 6.09
N PHE A 703 -10.81 22.07 6.17
CA PHE A 703 -9.63 22.93 6.38
C PHE A 703 -8.80 22.47 7.56
N GLY A 704 -7.50 22.36 7.36
CA GLY A 704 -6.53 21.96 8.37
C GLY A 704 -5.20 22.69 8.24
N VAL A 705 -4.55 22.89 9.39
CA VAL A 705 -3.24 23.53 9.53
C VAL A 705 -2.31 22.56 10.24
N TYR A 706 -1.16 22.29 9.65
CA TYR A 706 -0.17 21.38 10.20
C TYR A 706 1.21 22.03 10.12
N THR A 707 2.06 21.74 11.07
CA THR A 707 3.44 22.22 11.12
C THR A 707 4.37 21.13 11.61
N GLY A 708 5.62 21.22 11.25
CA GLY A 708 6.62 20.31 11.74
C GLY A 708 8.02 20.89 11.70
N VAL A 709 8.87 20.26 12.49
CA VAL A 709 10.31 20.52 12.53
C VAL A 709 11.06 19.21 12.56
N SER A 710 12.13 19.14 11.80
CA SER A 710 13.07 18.02 11.83
C SER A 710 14.48 18.56 12.02
N TRP A 711 15.25 17.92 12.88
CA TRP A 711 16.65 18.22 13.12
C TRP A 711 17.50 16.98 12.92
N SER A 712 18.58 17.09 12.13
CA SER A 712 19.46 16.01 11.76
C SER A 712 20.92 16.31 12.09
N TRP A 713 21.62 15.35 12.66
CA TRP A 713 23.09 15.32 12.73
C TRP A 713 23.60 14.36 11.66
N LEU A 714 24.39 14.89 10.73
CA LEU A 714 24.95 14.13 9.61
C LEU A 714 26.21 13.37 10.01
#